data_1bde0ecec1a4d211814f94467c5908b4
#
_entry.id   1bde0ecec1a4d211814f94467c5908b4
#
_cell.length_a   1.000
_cell.length_b   1.000
_cell.length_c   1.000
_cell.angle_alpha   90.00
_cell.angle_beta   90.00
_cell.angle_gamma   90.00
#
_symmetry.space_group_name_H-M   'P 1'
#
loop_
_entity.id
_entity.type
_entity.pdbx_description
1 polymer ?
#
loop_
_entity_poly.entity_id
_entity_poly.type
_entity_poly.pdbx_seq_one_letter_code
_entity_poly.pdbx_strand_id
1 'polypeptide(L)'
;MLIALNRYLLATPYSANDNDVITRRSHMWPVGNYPGRIHATAPDTLSAADINYYALWQTWAGEAVAGEGEQRDIAVERLCACLADQESMLDLGGLNLRNLPILPACISTLNVSNNNLSALPDLPEGIRDLTCASNMLTSLPSLPSTLEMLDCSQNRLPELQDLPPTLTALNCSKNMLMRLPHLPDTLQSLNCSGNVITVLPELSDNLQILVCSGNRLEVLPDLPASLQTLDCAGNGLIGFPFMPFSLQTLNCSYNELTGLPPFPDSLINLDIAYNEFNSLPPLPPSLTTFICTSNPLHQVPVLPPSLQKLTCASTSLTALPPLPSTLQELHCQNNDLILLPELPVSLTNLNCSNNYLVRVPTLPDSLTSLDCSHNRLEALSILPSSLQFLIMLHNRLTTLPQLPESLRFLNCSSNELMALPTLPDALDSLYCYANRLETLPALPDGLQELGYIGNPLTTLPELPASLIILNNDGSAGGAIAPPSFIQSIGYWFPASQRADILPRFEAVASEENADIFSDFLNRLRYRYRDSQYESFRSQVKDCLIRMADKPELREKLFLCAYDSTLNCDDRISLTWNIMRVAEMAFTVEQEGHEGNLPEIIDIARQVFRIEELADIADKKIKQIQRNDDAFHEDLEVVLGLQTQLRDALQLTRTAPDMYFFRFSHLTEIDVKSAERQVRTAENRRFESWLNNWEPWQILLKRIDPQWYETAIDEKYAFVNGPDFKNRLDEKFQLHQVPPEARDDASHTLGKIVLAEKTQEIFASQTRKILAAKERLSLLEPVWTEQKQPILQVKNRQLANSAGD
;
A
#
# COMPACT_ATOMS: atom_id res chain seq x y z
N MET A 1 -2.02 11.30 -24.27
CA MET A 1 -1.77 10.62 -22.98
C MET A 1 -0.48 11.10 -22.32
N LEU A 2 0.71 10.79 -22.82
CA LEU A 2 1.97 11.34 -22.30
C LEU A 2 1.98 12.90 -22.23
N ILE A 3 1.33 13.57 -23.16
CA ILE A 3 1.25 15.05 -23.21
C ILE A 3 0.34 15.64 -22.11
N ALA A 4 -0.66 14.92 -21.65
CA ALA A 4 -1.52 15.37 -20.56
C ALA A 4 -0.82 15.20 -19.19
N LEU A 5 -0.06 14.13 -18.99
CA LEU A 5 0.78 13.91 -17.81
C LEU A 5 2.00 14.84 -17.76
N ASN A 6 2.61 15.18 -18.93
CA ASN A 6 3.75 16.12 -18.98
C ASN A 6 3.42 17.56 -18.55
N ARG A 7 2.15 17.97 -18.47
CA ARG A 7 1.78 19.29 -17.93
C ARG A 7 1.95 19.39 -16.41
N TYR A 8 2.05 18.26 -15.70
CA TYR A 8 2.12 18.21 -14.24
C TYR A 8 3.55 18.07 -13.68
N LEU A 9 4.57 18.06 -14.55
CA LEU A 9 5.94 17.70 -14.16
C LEU A 9 6.83 18.88 -13.70
N LEU A 10 6.27 20.04 -13.36
CA LEU A 10 7.08 21.24 -13.08
C LEU A 10 6.80 21.89 -11.72
N ALA A 11 7.02 21.23 -10.60
CA ALA A 11 7.27 21.84 -9.28
C ALA A 11 7.50 20.81 -8.16
N THR A 12 8.33 21.13 -7.16
CA THR A 12 8.96 20.24 -6.14
C THR A 12 8.82 20.76 -4.70
N PRO A 13 9.36 20.16 -3.65
CA PRO A 13 9.52 18.80 -3.09
C PRO A 13 9.35 18.58 -1.55
N TYR A 14 9.54 17.36 -1.09
CA TYR A 14 10.12 16.65 0.09
C TYR A 14 9.21 16.22 1.25
N SER A 15 9.45 15.21 1.96
CA SER A 15 9.77 13.80 2.29
C SER A 15 9.34 13.38 3.73
N ALA A 16 9.17 12.28 4.08
CA ALA A 16 9.21 10.91 4.49
C ALA A 16 9.22 10.52 6.00
N ASN A 17 8.65 9.36 6.27
CA ASN A 17 8.96 8.21 7.18
C ASN A 17 8.67 8.30 8.69
N ASP A 18 8.45 7.24 9.43
CA ASP A 18 8.21 5.80 9.32
C ASP A 18 7.60 5.18 10.59
N ASN A 19 6.94 4.06 10.47
CA ASN A 19 6.90 2.77 11.20
C ASN A 19 6.81 2.73 12.75
N ASP A 20 6.28 1.71 13.42
CA ASP A 20 5.88 0.33 13.12
C ASP A 20 5.22 -0.41 14.29
N VAL A 21 4.59 -1.54 13.99
CA VAL A 21 4.50 -2.84 14.68
C VAL A 21 3.51 -3.01 15.83
N ILE A 22 2.34 -3.57 15.49
CA ILE A 22 1.61 -4.47 16.39
C ILE A 22 1.93 -5.91 16.01
N THR A 23 2.66 -6.60 16.89
CA THR A 23 3.09 -7.98 16.72
C THR A 23 1.91 -8.94 16.70
N ARG A 24 1.75 -9.59 15.55
CA ARG A 24 0.92 -10.78 15.38
C ARG A 24 1.48 -11.91 16.23
N ARG A 25 0.73 -12.39 17.21
CA ARG A 25 0.76 -13.81 17.56
C ARG A 25 -0.27 -14.54 16.71
N SER A 26 0.10 -14.80 15.46
CA SER A 26 -0.55 -15.88 14.72
C SER A 26 0.02 -17.19 15.25
N HIS A 27 -0.84 -18.10 15.71
CA HIS A 27 -0.43 -19.48 15.88
C HIS A 27 -0.01 -20.02 14.51
N MET A 28 1.31 -20.05 14.27
CA MET A 28 1.87 -20.73 13.13
C MET A 28 1.72 -22.23 13.35
N TRP A 29 1.01 -22.87 12.44
CA TRP A 29 1.00 -24.31 12.29
C TRP A 29 2.41 -24.79 11.93
N PRO A 30 2.93 -25.86 12.53
CA PRO A 30 4.22 -26.40 12.15
C PRO A 30 4.12 -26.99 10.74
N VAL A 31 4.94 -26.47 9.82
CA VAL A 31 5.11 -27.06 8.50
C VAL A 31 5.82 -28.40 8.69
N GLY A 32 5.06 -29.48 8.64
CA GLY A 32 5.61 -30.83 8.65
C GLY A 32 6.37 -31.11 7.37
N ASN A 33 7.65 -31.45 7.49
CA ASN A 33 8.43 -32.04 6.38
C ASN A 33 7.90 -33.42 6.06
N TYR A 34 7.25 -33.56 4.92
CA TYR A 34 6.91 -34.88 4.36
C TYR A 34 8.06 -35.39 3.48
N PRO A 35 8.56 -36.61 3.72
CA PRO A 35 9.56 -37.22 2.85
C PRO A 35 8.93 -37.97 1.68
N GLY A 36 9.38 -37.62 0.48
CA GLY A 36 9.50 -38.49 -0.67
C GLY A 36 8.27 -39.14 -1.30
N ARG A 37 8.16 -38.95 -2.59
CA ARG A 37 7.18 -39.59 -3.49
C ARG A 37 7.03 -41.11 -3.23
N ILE A 38 5.80 -41.49 -2.91
CA ILE A 38 5.35 -42.87 -2.97
C ILE A 38 4.22 -42.91 -4.02
N HIS A 39 4.35 -43.81 -5.01
CA HIS A 39 3.24 -44.16 -5.91
C HIS A 39 2.16 -44.84 -5.07
N ALA A 40 0.99 -44.18 -4.89
CA ALA A 40 -0.13 -44.70 -4.14
C ALA A 40 -0.79 -45.88 -4.89
N THR A 41 -0.37 -47.09 -4.58
CA THR A 41 -1.21 -48.27 -4.74
C THR A 41 -2.11 -48.38 -3.50
N ALA A 42 -3.39 -48.69 -3.69
CA ALA A 42 -4.34 -48.82 -2.59
C ALA A 42 -3.79 -49.80 -1.52
N PRO A 43 -3.78 -49.44 -0.23
CA PRO A 43 -3.33 -50.34 0.81
C PRO A 43 -4.27 -51.56 0.93
N ASP A 44 -3.70 -52.76 1.09
CA ASP A 44 -4.42 -54.04 1.15
C ASP A 44 -5.35 -54.24 2.37
N THR A 45 -5.66 -53.16 3.13
CA THR A 45 -6.41 -53.22 4.39
C THR A 45 -7.67 -52.35 4.45
N LEU A 46 -8.15 -51.80 3.32
CA LEU A 46 -9.34 -50.94 3.31
C LEU A 46 -10.65 -51.69 3.42
N SER A 47 -11.63 -51.15 4.14
CA SER A 47 -13.00 -51.65 4.16
C SER A 47 -13.72 -51.46 2.82
N ALA A 48 -14.81 -52.13 2.55
CA ALA A 48 -15.61 -51.97 1.32
C ALA A 48 -16.14 -50.51 1.16
N ALA A 49 -16.34 -49.77 2.27
CA ALA A 49 -16.73 -48.37 2.26
C ALA A 49 -15.54 -47.44 1.87
N ASP A 50 -14.31 -47.77 2.29
CA ASP A 50 -13.10 -47.03 2.01
C ASP A 50 -12.67 -47.16 0.55
N ILE A 51 -12.90 -48.32 -0.03
CA ILE A 51 -12.68 -48.58 -1.48
C ILE A 51 -13.58 -47.66 -2.33
N ASN A 52 -14.81 -47.40 -1.87
CA ASN A 52 -15.72 -46.48 -2.56
C ASN A 52 -15.21 -45.00 -2.52
N TYR A 53 -14.65 -44.53 -1.41
CA TYR A 53 -14.04 -43.21 -1.34
C TYR A 53 -12.88 -43.03 -2.31
N TYR A 54 -11.98 -44.01 -2.36
CA TYR A 54 -10.84 -43.97 -3.28
C TYR A 54 -11.27 -43.85 -4.75
N ALA A 55 -12.27 -44.62 -5.18
CA ALA A 55 -12.77 -44.56 -6.54
C ALA A 55 -13.42 -43.19 -6.88
N LEU A 56 -14.12 -42.58 -5.91
CA LEU A 56 -14.73 -41.26 -6.06
C LEU A 56 -13.66 -40.17 -6.16
N TRP A 57 -12.63 -40.20 -5.31
CA TRP A 57 -11.53 -39.24 -5.35
C TRP A 57 -10.70 -39.32 -6.63
N GLN A 58 -10.43 -40.53 -7.15
CA GLN A 58 -9.75 -40.70 -8.43
C GLN A 58 -10.59 -40.14 -9.59
N THR A 59 -11.90 -40.36 -9.57
CA THR A 59 -12.82 -39.79 -10.58
C THR A 59 -12.79 -38.27 -10.52
N TRP A 60 -12.93 -37.70 -9.33
CA TRP A 60 -12.84 -36.25 -9.11
C TRP A 60 -11.49 -35.68 -9.57
N ALA A 61 -10.37 -36.34 -9.29
CA ALA A 61 -9.06 -35.89 -9.75
C ALA A 61 -8.95 -35.92 -11.29
N GLY A 62 -9.54 -36.90 -11.93
CA GLY A 62 -9.58 -37.02 -13.41
C GLY A 62 -10.44 -35.95 -14.11
N GLU A 63 -11.33 -35.28 -13.39
CA GLU A 63 -12.14 -34.16 -13.88
C GLU A 63 -11.41 -32.79 -13.89
N ALA A 64 -10.17 -32.75 -13.44
CA ALA A 64 -9.37 -31.54 -13.45
C ALA A 64 -9.20 -30.98 -14.87
N VAL A 65 -9.43 -29.66 -15.03
CA VAL A 65 -9.27 -29.02 -16.34
C VAL A 65 -7.79 -28.81 -16.63
N ALA A 66 -7.32 -29.35 -17.76
CA ALA A 66 -5.92 -29.26 -18.15
C ALA A 66 -5.47 -27.78 -18.29
N GLY A 67 -4.37 -27.43 -17.64
CA GLY A 67 -3.75 -26.10 -17.72
C GLY A 67 -4.19 -25.11 -16.62
N GLU A 68 -5.10 -25.47 -15.73
CA GLU A 68 -5.56 -24.58 -14.65
C GLU A 68 -4.75 -24.69 -13.34
N GLY A 69 -3.80 -25.63 -13.27
CA GLY A 69 -2.83 -25.73 -12.16
C GLY A 69 -3.40 -26.27 -10.85
N GLU A 70 -4.59 -26.89 -10.85
CA GLU A 70 -5.14 -27.57 -9.68
C GLU A 70 -4.27 -28.79 -9.31
N GLN A 71 -3.95 -28.94 -8.03
CA GLN A 71 -3.11 -30.02 -7.51
C GLN A 71 -3.99 -31.12 -6.89
N ARG A 72 -4.96 -31.63 -7.68
CA ARG A 72 -5.91 -32.65 -7.20
C ARG A 72 -5.26 -34.01 -6.91
N ASP A 73 -4.17 -34.34 -7.58
CA ASP A 73 -3.34 -35.51 -7.27
C ASP A 73 -2.79 -35.48 -5.86
N ILE A 74 -2.23 -34.34 -5.44
CA ILE A 74 -1.76 -34.13 -4.07
C ILE A 74 -2.93 -34.18 -3.08
N ALA A 75 -4.07 -33.60 -3.43
CA ALA A 75 -5.25 -33.65 -2.57
C ALA A 75 -5.73 -35.09 -2.35
N VAL A 76 -5.76 -35.92 -3.41
CA VAL A 76 -6.11 -37.37 -3.30
C VAL A 76 -5.10 -38.12 -2.43
N GLU A 77 -3.79 -37.84 -2.58
CA GLU A 77 -2.74 -38.42 -1.72
C GLU A 77 -3.01 -38.13 -0.25
N ARG A 78 -3.29 -36.85 0.09
CA ARG A 78 -3.60 -36.43 1.48
C ARG A 78 -4.91 -37.03 2.01
N LEU A 79 -5.95 -37.10 1.18
CA LEU A 79 -7.22 -37.78 1.51
C LEU A 79 -7.02 -39.26 1.79
N CYS A 80 -6.24 -39.95 0.98
CA CYS A 80 -5.94 -41.38 1.16
C CYS A 80 -5.13 -41.64 2.42
N ALA A 81 -4.12 -40.82 2.69
CA ALA A 81 -3.31 -40.90 3.92
C ALA A 81 -4.18 -40.69 5.18
N CYS A 82 -5.00 -39.64 5.17
CA CYS A 82 -5.93 -39.37 6.27
C CYS A 82 -6.88 -40.54 6.55
N LEU A 83 -7.41 -41.15 5.53
CA LEU A 83 -8.32 -42.29 5.68
C LEU A 83 -7.57 -43.56 6.16
N ALA A 84 -6.38 -43.85 5.61
CA ALA A 84 -5.59 -45.05 5.94
C ALA A 84 -5.08 -45.01 7.39
N ASP A 85 -4.60 -43.85 7.83
CA ASP A 85 -4.03 -43.65 9.15
C ASP A 85 -5.07 -43.27 10.22
N GLN A 86 -6.36 -43.14 9.81
CA GLN A 86 -7.46 -42.64 10.65
C GLN A 86 -7.12 -41.29 11.33
N GLU A 87 -6.44 -40.42 10.59
CA GLU A 87 -6.09 -39.08 11.09
C GLU A 87 -7.32 -38.22 11.22
N SER A 88 -7.39 -37.46 12.31
CA SER A 88 -8.47 -36.52 12.56
C SER A 88 -8.28 -35.16 11.88
N MET A 89 -7.11 -34.91 11.28
CA MET A 89 -6.75 -33.65 10.63
C MET A 89 -6.52 -33.88 9.12
N LEU A 90 -7.17 -33.05 8.30
CA LEU A 90 -7.01 -33.02 6.87
C LEU A 90 -6.64 -31.61 6.40
N ASP A 91 -5.45 -31.48 5.79
CA ASP A 91 -4.98 -30.23 5.22
C ASP A 91 -4.97 -30.31 3.68
N LEU A 92 -5.86 -29.55 3.04
CA LEU A 92 -5.95 -29.36 1.60
C LEU A 92 -5.67 -27.90 1.20
N GLY A 93 -5.01 -27.14 2.06
CA GLY A 93 -4.68 -25.73 1.83
C GLY A 93 -3.64 -25.51 0.71
N GLY A 94 -3.80 -24.46 -0.07
CA GLY A 94 -2.81 -24.01 -1.06
C GLY A 94 -2.67 -24.87 -2.31
N LEU A 95 -3.64 -25.73 -2.61
CA LEU A 95 -3.62 -26.67 -3.74
C LEU A 95 -4.30 -26.12 -5.01
N ASN A 96 -4.68 -24.86 -5.01
CA ASN A 96 -5.36 -24.20 -6.14
C ASN A 96 -6.70 -24.86 -6.57
N LEU A 97 -7.38 -25.52 -5.63
CA LEU A 97 -8.60 -26.30 -5.87
C LEU A 97 -9.80 -25.36 -6.13
N ARG A 98 -10.66 -25.73 -7.07
CA ARG A 98 -11.92 -25.04 -7.40
C ARG A 98 -13.14 -25.67 -6.76
N ASN A 99 -13.08 -26.95 -6.47
CA ASN A 99 -14.07 -27.69 -5.71
C ASN A 99 -13.39 -28.79 -4.89
N LEU A 100 -14.13 -29.38 -3.98
CA LEU A 100 -13.67 -30.47 -3.14
C LEU A 100 -14.47 -31.73 -3.42
N PRO A 101 -13.89 -32.92 -3.25
CA PRO A 101 -14.63 -34.19 -3.29
C PRO A 101 -15.37 -34.41 -1.96
N ILE A 102 -16.06 -35.53 -1.83
CA ILE A 102 -16.64 -36.01 -0.57
C ILE A 102 -15.51 -36.19 0.44
N LEU A 103 -15.70 -35.61 1.63
CA LEU A 103 -14.73 -35.65 2.71
C LEU A 103 -14.87 -36.94 3.56
N PRO A 104 -13.78 -37.49 4.11
CA PRO A 104 -13.85 -38.65 5.00
C PRO A 104 -14.51 -38.26 6.34
N ALA A 105 -15.31 -39.20 6.89
CA ALA A 105 -16.07 -38.94 8.12
C ALA A 105 -15.25 -38.96 9.41
N CYS A 106 -13.95 -39.35 9.33
CA CYS A 106 -13.05 -39.43 10.51
C CYS A 106 -12.46 -38.10 10.91
N ILE A 107 -12.53 -37.04 10.06
CA ILE A 107 -11.88 -35.77 10.31
C ILE A 107 -12.62 -34.94 11.38
N SER A 108 -11.85 -34.30 12.27
CA SER A 108 -12.30 -33.29 13.20
C SER A 108 -11.72 -31.91 12.89
N THR A 109 -10.62 -31.83 12.12
CA THR A 109 -9.99 -30.59 11.69
C THR A 109 -9.83 -30.58 10.18
N LEU A 110 -10.33 -29.54 9.54
CA LEU A 110 -10.24 -29.36 8.07
C LEU A 110 -9.66 -28.01 7.72
N ASN A 111 -8.53 -28.02 6.98
CA ASN A 111 -7.97 -26.82 6.35
C ASN A 111 -8.11 -26.93 4.83
N VAL A 112 -8.85 -25.97 4.24
CA VAL A 112 -9.00 -25.80 2.78
C VAL A 112 -8.68 -24.36 2.37
N SER A 113 -7.92 -23.63 3.18
CA SER A 113 -7.56 -22.24 2.94
C SER A 113 -6.66 -22.06 1.69
N ASN A 114 -6.62 -20.83 1.17
CA ASN A 114 -5.78 -20.47 0.02
C ASN A 114 -6.04 -21.34 -1.24
N ASN A 115 -7.30 -21.51 -1.59
CA ASN A 115 -7.74 -22.21 -2.79
C ASN A 115 -8.64 -21.29 -3.63
N ASN A 116 -9.27 -21.83 -4.69
CA ASN A 116 -10.21 -21.11 -5.55
C ASN A 116 -11.64 -21.65 -5.39
N LEU A 117 -11.99 -22.12 -4.19
CA LEU A 117 -13.28 -22.75 -3.92
C LEU A 117 -14.41 -21.73 -3.99
N SER A 118 -15.44 -22.02 -4.80
CA SER A 118 -16.67 -21.21 -4.85
C SER A 118 -17.75 -21.72 -3.90
N ALA A 119 -17.67 -22.99 -3.47
CA ALA A 119 -18.52 -23.64 -2.50
C ALA A 119 -17.77 -24.76 -1.78
N LEU A 120 -18.24 -25.13 -0.59
CA LEU A 120 -17.78 -26.33 0.13
C LEU A 120 -18.83 -27.45 -0.03
N PRO A 121 -18.44 -28.74 -0.03
CA PRO A 121 -19.36 -29.84 0.08
C PRO A 121 -20.00 -29.90 1.47
N ASP A 122 -20.95 -30.83 1.67
CA ASP A 122 -21.46 -31.14 3.00
C ASP A 122 -20.30 -31.53 3.94
N LEU A 123 -20.31 -30.97 5.12
CA LEU A 123 -19.26 -31.16 6.11
C LEU A 123 -19.59 -32.38 7.02
N PRO A 124 -18.60 -33.24 7.32
CA PRO A 124 -18.78 -34.28 8.35
C PRO A 124 -19.19 -33.72 9.73
N GLU A 125 -20.13 -34.37 10.40
CA GLU A 125 -20.62 -33.97 11.71
C GLU A 125 -19.54 -33.95 12.82
N GLY A 126 -18.39 -34.63 12.60
CA GLY A 126 -17.30 -34.69 13.56
C GLY A 126 -16.37 -33.47 13.53
N ILE A 127 -16.53 -32.53 12.59
CA ILE A 127 -15.63 -31.38 12.46
C ILE A 127 -15.82 -30.43 13.65
N ARG A 128 -14.68 -30.10 14.29
CA ARG A 128 -14.55 -29.10 15.35
C ARG A 128 -13.85 -27.83 14.85
N ASP A 129 -12.85 -27.99 13.99
CA ASP A 129 -12.06 -26.87 13.47
C ASP A 129 -12.15 -26.84 11.95
N LEU A 130 -12.69 -25.73 11.43
CA LEU A 130 -12.80 -25.48 9.99
C LEU A 130 -12.05 -24.20 9.60
N THR A 131 -11.04 -24.32 8.74
CA THR A 131 -10.38 -23.21 8.10
C THR A 131 -10.59 -23.25 6.61
N CYS A 132 -11.42 -22.33 6.08
CA CYS A 132 -11.69 -22.15 4.65
C CYS A 132 -11.37 -20.74 4.16
N ALA A 133 -10.44 -20.08 4.83
CA ALA A 133 -10.01 -18.72 4.54
C ALA A 133 -9.37 -18.57 3.14
N SER A 134 -9.40 -17.36 2.59
CA SER A 134 -8.76 -17.04 1.30
C SER A 134 -9.25 -17.94 0.15
N ASN A 135 -10.56 -17.92 -0.07
CA ASN A 135 -11.25 -18.61 -1.16
C ASN A 135 -12.22 -17.66 -1.89
N MET A 136 -13.10 -18.21 -2.74
CA MET A 136 -14.13 -17.45 -3.45
C MET A 136 -15.55 -17.83 -2.98
N LEU A 137 -15.68 -18.28 -1.74
CA LEU A 137 -16.96 -18.79 -1.20
C LEU A 137 -18.00 -17.67 -1.15
N THR A 138 -19.18 -17.95 -1.67
CA THR A 138 -20.35 -17.06 -1.64
C THR A 138 -21.39 -17.50 -0.61
N SER A 139 -21.28 -18.73 -0.11
CA SER A 139 -22.07 -19.29 1.00
C SER A 139 -21.26 -20.39 1.68
N LEU A 140 -21.64 -20.71 2.92
CA LEU A 140 -21.16 -21.89 3.64
C LEU A 140 -22.25 -22.98 3.61
N PRO A 141 -21.90 -24.26 3.64
CA PRO A 141 -22.85 -25.33 3.88
C PRO A 141 -23.38 -25.31 5.33
N SER A 142 -24.29 -26.19 5.68
CA SER A 142 -24.72 -26.39 7.07
C SER A 142 -23.50 -26.67 7.95
N LEU A 143 -23.32 -25.87 9.01
CA LEU A 143 -22.21 -26.04 9.93
C LEU A 143 -22.50 -27.17 10.92
N PRO A 144 -21.55 -28.08 11.17
CA PRO A 144 -21.73 -29.16 12.17
C PRO A 144 -21.99 -28.62 13.57
N SER A 145 -22.85 -29.29 14.32
CA SER A 145 -23.17 -28.88 15.69
C SER A 145 -22.00 -29.03 16.69
N THR A 146 -20.92 -29.71 16.27
CA THR A 146 -19.70 -29.92 17.03
C THR A 146 -18.64 -28.86 16.77
N LEU A 147 -18.87 -27.92 15.86
CA LEU A 147 -17.85 -26.95 15.43
C LEU A 147 -17.50 -25.98 16.57
N GLU A 148 -16.23 -25.90 16.90
CA GLU A 148 -15.66 -25.07 17.97
C GLU A 148 -14.90 -23.86 17.39
N MET A 149 -14.22 -23.99 16.24
CA MET A 149 -13.50 -22.93 15.58
C MET A 149 -13.86 -22.83 14.08
N LEU A 150 -14.15 -21.61 13.62
CA LEU A 150 -14.44 -21.32 12.22
C LEU A 150 -13.61 -20.14 11.71
N ASP A 151 -12.74 -20.39 10.74
CA ASP A 151 -12.12 -19.33 9.95
C ASP A 151 -12.61 -19.38 8.49
N CYS A 152 -13.52 -18.49 8.14
CA CYS A 152 -14.05 -18.26 6.81
C CYS A 152 -13.63 -16.89 6.24
N SER A 153 -12.55 -16.33 6.75
CA SER A 153 -12.05 -15.01 6.36
C SER A 153 -11.61 -14.95 4.88
N GLN A 154 -11.54 -13.74 4.34
CA GLN A 154 -11.09 -13.49 2.98
C GLN A 154 -11.87 -14.31 1.91
N ASN A 155 -13.18 -14.23 1.98
CA ASN A 155 -14.12 -14.84 1.06
C ASN A 155 -15.08 -13.77 0.47
N ARG A 156 -16.20 -14.22 -0.11
CA ARG A 156 -17.23 -13.35 -0.71
C ARG A 156 -18.60 -13.56 -0.07
N LEU A 157 -18.60 -13.90 1.22
CA LEU A 157 -19.83 -14.21 1.96
C LEU A 157 -20.66 -12.93 2.18
N PRO A 158 -21.90 -12.85 1.68
CA PRO A 158 -22.80 -11.72 1.96
C PRO A 158 -23.49 -11.84 3.31
N GLU A 159 -23.64 -13.07 3.82
CA GLU A 159 -24.25 -13.40 5.13
C GLU A 159 -23.68 -14.71 5.67
N LEU A 160 -23.83 -14.89 6.98
CA LEU A 160 -23.59 -16.17 7.66
C LEU A 160 -24.92 -16.78 8.11
N GLN A 161 -24.99 -18.11 8.08
CA GLN A 161 -26.09 -18.88 8.65
C GLN A 161 -26.01 -18.86 10.19
N ASP A 162 -27.01 -19.48 10.85
CA ASP A 162 -26.98 -19.68 12.30
C ASP A 162 -25.70 -20.43 12.73
N LEU A 163 -25.05 -19.91 13.77
CA LEU A 163 -23.79 -20.44 14.28
C LEU A 163 -24.05 -21.57 15.27
N PRO A 164 -23.20 -22.62 15.27
CA PRO A 164 -23.31 -23.70 16.23
C PRO A 164 -23.13 -23.21 17.67
N PRO A 165 -23.89 -23.76 18.64
CA PRO A 165 -23.83 -23.34 20.07
C PRO A 165 -22.50 -23.73 20.75
N THR A 166 -21.66 -24.54 20.12
CA THR A 166 -20.35 -24.95 20.60
C THR A 166 -19.21 -24.01 20.15
N LEU A 167 -19.49 -23.06 19.25
CA LEU A 167 -18.47 -22.21 18.63
C LEU A 167 -17.83 -21.29 19.68
N THR A 168 -16.51 -21.37 19.79
CA THR A 168 -15.69 -20.55 20.70
C THR A 168 -14.90 -19.47 19.98
N ALA A 169 -14.54 -19.68 18.70
CA ALA A 169 -13.81 -18.72 17.89
C ALA A 169 -14.40 -18.60 16.48
N LEU A 170 -14.66 -17.37 16.06
CA LEU A 170 -15.14 -17.04 14.73
C LEU A 170 -14.24 -15.97 14.08
N ASN A 171 -13.63 -16.30 12.96
CA ASN A 171 -13.00 -15.36 12.06
C ASN A 171 -13.76 -15.31 10.72
N CYS A 172 -14.56 -14.28 10.51
CA CYS A 172 -15.29 -14.00 9.28
C CYS A 172 -14.83 -12.69 8.63
N SER A 173 -13.60 -12.27 8.93
CA SER A 173 -13.04 -11.01 8.44
C SER A 173 -12.87 -10.99 6.91
N LYS A 174 -12.86 -9.79 6.35
CA LYS A 174 -12.66 -9.56 4.90
C LYS A 174 -13.64 -10.37 4.02
N ASN A 175 -14.90 -10.18 4.29
CA ASN A 175 -16.03 -10.68 3.53
C ASN A 175 -16.95 -9.52 3.09
N MET A 176 -18.19 -9.80 2.73
CA MET A 176 -19.19 -8.79 2.33
C MET A 176 -20.39 -8.78 3.28
N LEU A 177 -20.17 -9.14 4.54
CA LEU A 177 -21.23 -9.28 5.53
C LEU A 177 -21.84 -7.91 5.86
N MET A 178 -23.17 -7.81 5.78
CA MET A 178 -23.92 -6.62 6.19
C MET A 178 -24.36 -6.70 7.64
N ARG A 179 -24.46 -7.90 8.19
CA ARG A 179 -24.84 -8.22 9.57
C ARG A 179 -24.27 -9.58 9.97
N LEU A 180 -24.17 -9.82 11.26
CA LEU A 180 -23.87 -11.12 11.83
C LEU A 180 -25.16 -11.79 12.31
N PRO A 181 -25.25 -13.12 12.32
CA PRO A 181 -26.32 -13.85 13.02
C PRO A 181 -26.19 -13.70 14.53
N HIS A 182 -27.10 -14.31 15.29
CA HIS A 182 -26.98 -14.41 16.75
C HIS A 182 -25.68 -15.12 17.13
N LEU A 183 -24.91 -14.52 18.06
CA LEU A 183 -23.65 -15.09 18.53
C LEU A 183 -23.93 -16.12 19.66
N PRO A 184 -23.27 -17.28 19.63
CA PRO A 184 -23.46 -18.27 20.71
C PRO A 184 -22.78 -17.78 21.99
N ASP A 185 -23.38 -18.16 23.15
CA ASP A 185 -22.88 -17.81 24.49
C ASP A 185 -21.46 -18.34 24.76
N THR A 186 -21.03 -19.37 24.04
CA THR A 186 -19.70 -19.98 24.17
C THR A 186 -18.61 -19.16 23.49
N LEU A 187 -18.95 -18.14 22.65
CA LEU A 187 -17.99 -17.42 21.83
C LEU A 187 -17.05 -16.58 22.69
N GLN A 188 -15.74 -16.80 22.53
CA GLN A 188 -14.66 -16.11 23.24
C GLN A 188 -13.88 -15.17 22.33
N SER A 189 -13.81 -15.46 21.02
CA SER A 189 -13.09 -14.65 20.07
C SER A 189 -13.92 -14.42 18.81
N LEU A 190 -14.10 -13.14 18.44
CA LEU A 190 -14.78 -12.73 17.22
C LEU A 190 -13.90 -11.78 16.43
N ASN A 191 -13.57 -12.17 15.20
CA ASN A 191 -12.99 -11.27 14.20
C ASN A 191 -13.94 -11.13 13.01
N CYS A 192 -14.61 -10.00 12.90
CA CYS A 192 -15.48 -9.64 11.79
C CYS A 192 -14.96 -8.40 11.00
N SER A 193 -13.66 -8.10 11.11
CA SER A 193 -13.05 -6.92 10.49
C SER A 193 -13.12 -6.95 8.95
N GLY A 194 -13.11 -5.77 8.35
CA GLY A 194 -13.09 -5.65 6.88
C GLY A 194 -14.36 -6.16 6.21
N ASN A 195 -15.50 -5.86 6.76
CA ASN A 195 -16.83 -6.15 6.21
C ASN A 195 -17.61 -4.85 5.94
N VAL A 196 -18.91 -4.92 5.78
CA VAL A 196 -19.82 -3.77 5.62
C VAL A 196 -20.90 -3.74 6.69
N ILE A 197 -20.59 -4.26 7.88
CA ILE A 197 -21.51 -4.39 9.00
C ILE A 197 -21.86 -3.00 9.55
N THR A 198 -23.14 -2.73 9.74
CA THR A 198 -23.65 -1.46 10.27
C THR A 198 -24.04 -1.55 11.75
N VAL A 199 -24.37 -2.74 12.21
CA VAL A 199 -24.76 -3.00 13.61
C VAL A 199 -24.25 -4.40 14.00
N LEU A 200 -23.64 -4.51 15.17
CA LEU A 200 -23.29 -5.79 15.78
C LEU A 200 -24.49 -6.33 16.58
N PRO A 201 -24.70 -7.66 16.63
CA PRO A 201 -25.67 -8.27 17.55
C PRO A 201 -25.24 -8.13 19.02
N GLU A 202 -26.07 -8.57 19.96
CA GLU A 202 -25.66 -8.75 21.35
C GLU A 202 -24.40 -9.63 21.42
N LEU A 203 -23.44 -9.21 22.25
CA LEU A 203 -22.16 -9.92 22.40
C LEU A 203 -22.28 -10.98 23.48
N SER A 204 -21.57 -12.09 23.30
CA SER A 204 -21.47 -13.15 24.32
C SER A 204 -20.82 -12.62 25.60
N ASP A 205 -21.37 -12.99 26.79
CA ASP A 205 -20.80 -12.67 28.10
C ASP A 205 -19.37 -13.27 28.29
N ASN A 206 -19.00 -14.27 27.49
CA ASN A 206 -17.69 -14.93 27.53
C ASN A 206 -16.70 -14.35 26.53
N LEU A 207 -17.09 -13.33 25.73
CA LEU A 207 -16.23 -12.77 24.68
C LEU A 207 -15.04 -12.04 25.30
N GLN A 208 -13.83 -12.44 24.91
CA GLN A 208 -12.56 -11.88 25.37
C GLN A 208 -11.90 -11.02 24.32
N ILE A 209 -12.06 -11.35 23.03
CA ILE A 209 -11.45 -10.67 21.91
C ILE A 209 -12.54 -10.29 20.91
N LEU A 210 -12.67 -9.00 20.63
CA LEU A 210 -13.51 -8.45 19.58
C LEU A 210 -12.68 -7.61 18.60
N VAL A 211 -12.60 -8.05 17.35
CA VAL A 211 -11.99 -7.30 16.23
C VAL A 211 -13.09 -7.03 15.21
N CYS A 212 -13.58 -5.79 15.19
CA CYS A 212 -14.63 -5.33 14.28
C CYS A 212 -14.18 -4.14 13.42
N SER A 213 -12.87 -3.96 13.31
CA SER A 213 -12.28 -2.86 12.54
C SER A 213 -12.62 -2.91 11.06
N GLY A 214 -12.62 -1.73 10.41
CA GLY A 214 -12.92 -1.64 8.99
C GLY A 214 -14.35 -2.06 8.62
N ASN A 215 -15.34 -1.57 9.33
CA ASN A 215 -16.77 -1.78 9.09
C ASN A 215 -17.51 -0.43 8.92
N ARG A 216 -18.82 -0.40 9.12
CA ARG A 216 -19.68 0.80 9.03
C ARG A 216 -20.49 0.99 10.31
N LEU A 217 -19.88 0.68 11.44
CA LEU A 217 -20.55 0.80 12.74
C LEU A 217 -20.63 2.28 13.15
N GLU A 218 -21.80 2.76 13.46
CA GLU A 218 -22.02 4.08 14.07
C GLU A 218 -22.06 3.99 15.62
N VAL A 219 -22.40 2.82 16.13
CA VAL A 219 -22.46 2.51 17.56
C VAL A 219 -21.97 1.09 17.83
N LEU A 220 -21.40 0.88 19.01
CA LEU A 220 -21.10 -0.45 19.55
C LEU A 220 -22.22 -0.88 20.51
N PRO A 221 -22.53 -2.18 20.62
CA PRO A 221 -23.39 -2.70 21.69
C PRO A 221 -22.68 -2.60 23.04
N ASP A 222 -23.40 -2.94 24.13
CA ASP A 222 -22.81 -3.08 25.45
C ASP A 222 -21.68 -4.11 25.43
N LEU A 223 -20.53 -3.75 26.02
CA LEU A 223 -19.33 -4.58 26.00
C LEU A 223 -19.37 -5.55 27.21
N PRO A 224 -19.12 -6.85 26.99
CA PRO A 224 -19.16 -7.83 28.08
C PRO A 224 -18.02 -7.65 29.08
N ALA A 225 -18.26 -8.01 30.34
CA ALA A 225 -17.29 -7.86 31.42
C ALA A 225 -16.02 -8.73 31.25
N SER A 226 -16.03 -9.70 30.35
CA SER A 226 -14.91 -10.59 30.02
C SER A 226 -13.97 -10.01 28.98
N LEU A 227 -14.36 -8.92 28.28
CA LEU A 227 -13.62 -8.41 27.11
C LEU A 227 -12.25 -7.83 27.50
N GLN A 228 -11.19 -8.36 26.90
CA GLN A 228 -9.80 -7.97 27.13
C GLN A 228 -9.22 -7.16 25.97
N THR A 229 -9.63 -7.47 24.74
CA THR A 229 -9.13 -6.81 23.52
C THR A 229 -10.30 -6.33 22.68
N LEU A 230 -10.32 -5.05 22.36
CA LEU A 230 -11.25 -4.43 21.43
C LEU A 230 -10.49 -3.67 20.34
N ASP A 231 -10.66 -4.11 19.10
CA ASP A 231 -10.26 -3.34 17.90
C ASP A 231 -11.52 -2.98 17.10
N CYS A 232 -11.92 -1.72 17.18
CA CYS A 232 -13.03 -1.14 16.44
C CYS A 232 -12.60 0.00 15.52
N ALA A 233 -11.34 -0.01 15.12
CA ALA A 233 -10.76 1.01 14.26
C ALA A 233 -11.44 1.07 12.88
N GLY A 234 -11.41 2.25 12.25
CA GLY A 234 -11.90 2.41 10.87
C GLY A 234 -13.41 2.12 10.73
N ASN A 235 -14.20 2.74 11.57
CA ASN A 235 -15.66 2.74 11.53
C ASN A 235 -16.21 4.17 11.45
N GLY A 236 -17.48 4.38 11.71
CA GLY A 236 -18.14 5.68 11.83
C GLY A 236 -18.65 5.95 13.25
N LEU A 237 -17.92 5.48 14.27
CA LEU A 237 -18.36 5.60 15.67
C LEU A 237 -18.35 7.07 16.12
N ILE A 238 -19.50 7.54 16.59
CA ILE A 238 -19.68 8.89 17.14
C ILE A 238 -19.73 8.89 18.68
N GLY A 239 -19.91 7.74 19.29
CA GLY A 239 -19.96 7.54 20.73
C GLY A 239 -19.38 6.19 21.14
N PHE A 240 -19.06 6.04 22.43
CA PHE A 240 -18.42 4.83 22.94
C PHE A 240 -19.17 4.31 24.17
N PRO A 241 -19.45 2.99 24.27
CA PRO A 241 -20.14 2.41 25.43
C PRO A 241 -19.23 2.40 26.65
N PHE A 242 -19.77 1.99 27.81
CA PHE A 242 -18.98 1.82 29.01
C PHE A 242 -17.89 0.76 28.82
N MET A 243 -16.65 1.05 29.27
CA MET A 243 -15.52 0.11 29.12
C MET A 243 -15.51 -0.91 30.27
N PRO A 244 -15.38 -2.22 29.95
CA PRO A 244 -15.28 -3.24 31.01
C PRO A 244 -13.93 -3.15 31.74
N PHE A 245 -13.94 -3.52 33.03
CA PHE A 245 -12.73 -3.46 33.86
C PHE A 245 -11.64 -4.48 33.48
N SER A 246 -11.95 -5.44 32.64
CA SER A 246 -11.02 -6.43 32.10
C SER A 246 -10.23 -5.95 30.85
N LEU A 247 -10.64 -4.82 30.25
CA LEU A 247 -10.10 -4.37 28.99
C LEU A 247 -8.62 -3.98 29.12
N GLN A 248 -7.76 -4.62 28.33
CA GLN A 248 -6.30 -4.41 28.32
C GLN A 248 -5.81 -3.70 27.05
N THR A 249 -6.48 -3.94 25.92
CA THR A 249 -6.11 -3.33 24.64
C THR A 249 -7.35 -2.72 23.99
N LEU A 250 -7.26 -1.42 23.68
CA LEU A 250 -8.28 -0.69 22.95
C LEU A 250 -7.63 -0.01 21.73
N ASN A 251 -8.13 -0.36 20.54
CA ASN A 251 -7.91 0.39 19.32
C ASN A 251 -9.25 0.90 18.79
N CYS A 252 -9.49 2.20 18.92
CA CYS A 252 -10.65 2.88 18.35
C CYS A 252 -10.24 3.99 17.36
N SER A 253 -9.06 3.85 16.77
CA SER A 253 -8.55 4.79 15.78
C SER A 253 -9.43 4.87 14.52
N TYR A 254 -9.32 5.98 13.79
CA TYR A 254 -10.09 6.19 12.56
C TYR A 254 -11.62 6.09 12.76
N ASN A 255 -12.14 6.89 13.67
CA ASN A 255 -13.57 7.05 13.94
C ASN A 255 -13.94 8.54 14.01
N GLU A 256 -15.17 8.86 14.41
CA GLU A 256 -15.69 10.23 14.60
C GLU A 256 -15.93 10.53 16.11
N LEU A 257 -15.12 9.92 16.98
CA LEU A 257 -15.30 10.01 18.42
C LEU A 257 -14.84 11.38 18.96
N THR A 258 -15.68 12.02 19.77
CA THR A 258 -15.37 13.29 20.43
C THR A 258 -15.09 13.13 21.93
N GLY A 259 -15.39 11.99 22.53
CA GLY A 259 -15.19 11.68 23.94
C GLY A 259 -15.21 10.19 24.23
N LEU A 260 -14.57 9.78 25.32
CA LEU A 260 -14.55 8.41 25.82
C LEU A 260 -15.01 8.37 27.28
N PRO A 261 -15.62 7.26 27.74
CA PRO A 261 -15.84 7.04 29.15
C PRO A 261 -14.51 6.90 29.92
N PRO A 262 -14.51 6.93 31.27
CA PRO A 262 -13.30 6.68 32.05
C PRO A 262 -12.64 5.35 31.67
N PHE A 263 -11.32 5.37 31.57
CA PHE A 263 -10.53 4.18 31.25
C PHE A 263 -10.43 3.23 32.43
N PRO A 264 -10.49 1.90 32.21
CA PRO A 264 -10.25 0.93 33.28
C PRO A 264 -8.75 0.88 33.65
N ASP A 265 -8.46 0.60 34.91
CA ASP A 265 -7.08 0.49 35.41
C ASP A 265 -6.29 -0.67 34.77
N SER A 266 -6.97 -1.62 34.13
CA SER A 266 -6.36 -2.75 33.42
C SER A 266 -5.80 -2.41 32.05
N LEU A 267 -6.10 -1.22 31.49
CA LEU A 267 -5.76 -0.86 30.11
C LEU A 267 -4.25 -0.66 29.95
N ILE A 268 -3.64 -1.42 29.05
CA ILE A 268 -2.20 -1.46 28.77
C ILE A 268 -1.87 -0.74 27.48
N ASN A 269 -2.69 -0.95 26.45
CA ASN A 269 -2.49 -0.37 25.12
C ASN A 269 -3.73 0.43 24.69
N LEU A 270 -3.51 1.68 24.29
CA LEU A 270 -4.56 2.60 23.85
C LEU A 270 -4.17 3.26 22.54
N ASP A 271 -4.93 3.00 21.49
CA ASP A 271 -4.86 3.72 20.22
C ASP A 271 -6.18 4.42 19.92
N ILE A 272 -6.14 5.75 19.94
CA ILE A 272 -7.27 6.65 19.65
C ILE A 272 -6.98 7.56 18.46
N ALA A 273 -5.96 7.25 17.67
CA ALA A 273 -5.53 8.11 16.56
C ALA A 273 -6.65 8.38 15.55
N TYR A 274 -6.58 9.51 14.88
CA TYR A 274 -7.53 9.91 13.83
C TYR A 274 -9.00 9.87 14.32
N ASN A 275 -9.28 10.73 15.29
CA ASN A 275 -10.61 11.00 15.84
C ASN A 275 -10.79 12.52 16.06
N GLU A 276 -11.87 12.92 16.70
CA GLU A 276 -12.25 14.31 16.97
C GLU A 276 -12.08 14.69 18.47
N PHE A 277 -11.16 14.03 19.19
CA PHE A 277 -10.95 14.29 20.61
C PHE A 277 -10.33 15.66 20.84
N ASN A 278 -10.99 16.52 21.61
CA ASN A 278 -10.41 17.78 22.10
C ASN A 278 -9.92 17.66 23.57
N SER A 279 -10.35 16.66 24.28
CA SER A 279 -9.91 16.32 25.63
C SER A 279 -10.12 14.83 25.92
N LEU A 280 -9.37 14.29 26.88
CA LEU A 280 -9.43 12.89 27.28
C LEU A 280 -9.66 12.75 28.79
N PRO A 281 -10.27 11.65 29.26
CA PRO A 281 -10.24 11.25 30.65
C PRO A 281 -8.80 11.06 31.17
N PRO A 282 -8.58 11.04 32.50
CA PRO A 282 -7.30 10.66 33.08
C PRO A 282 -6.82 9.30 32.55
N LEU A 283 -5.53 9.20 32.16
CA LEU A 283 -4.96 7.95 31.67
C LEU A 283 -4.76 6.94 32.82
N PRO A 284 -4.98 5.63 32.57
CA PRO A 284 -4.86 4.61 33.60
C PRO A 284 -3.39 4.35 33.98
N PRO A 285 -3.12 3.94 35.24
CA PRO A 285 -1.77 3.75 35.76
C PRO A 285 -0.99 2.60 35.15
N SER A 286 -1.66 1.65 34.48
CA SER A 286 -1.09 0.48 33.83
C SER A 286 -0.69 0.72 32.37
N LEU A 287 -1.03 1.89 31.79
CA LEU A 287 -0.86 2.16 30.37
C LEU A 287 0.62 2.19 30.00
N THR A 288 1.01 1.33 29.02
CA THR A 288 2.39 1.26 28.49
C THR A 288 2.50 1.87 27.11
N THR A 289 1.45 1.80 26.29
CA THR A 289 1.43 2.35 24.93
C THR A 289 0.25 3.30 24.77
N PHE A 290 0.52 4.54 24.38
CA PHE A 290 -0.50 5.53 24.08
C PHE A 290 -0.27 6.20 22.73
N ILE A 291 -1.24 6.03 21.83
CA ILE A 291 -1.25 6.63 20.49
C ILE A 291 -2.47 7.52 20.36
N CYS A 292 -2.27 8.83 20.17
CA CYS A 292 -3.33 9.82 20.06
C CYS A 292 -3.17 10.74 18.84
N THR A 293 -2.38 10.33 17.87
CA THR A 293 -2.07 11.07 16.64
C THR A 293 -3.33 11.60 15.95
N SER A 294 -3.24 12.78 15.35
CA SER A 294 -4.32 13.37 14.54
C SER A 294 -5.65 13.47 15.30
N ASN A 295 -5.59 14.15 16.43
CA ASN A 295 -6.75 14.59 17.22
C ASN A 295 -6.57 16.07 17.59
N PRO A 296 -7.63 16.89 17.68
CA PRO A 296 -7.53 18.29 18.10
C PRO A 296 -7.39 18.44 19.64
N LEU A 297 -6.39 17.73 20.23
CA LEU A 297 -6.30 17.62 21.69
C LEU A 297 -5.78 18.88 22.38
N HIS A 298 -4.92 19.69 21.72
CA HIS A 298 -4.21 20.84 22.30
C HIS A 298 -3.42 20.57 23.59
N GLN A 299 -3.78 19.58 24.38
CA GLN A 299 -3.09 19.14 25.59
C GLN A 299 -3.24 17.63 25.80
N VAL A 300 -2.13 16.97 26.13
CA VAL A 300 -2.15 15.56 26.55
C VAL A 300 -2.36 15.48 28.06
N PRO A 301 -3.17 14.56 28.59
CA PRO A 301 -3.32 14.34 30.03
C PRO A 301 -2.00 14.01 30.72
N VAL A 302 -1.99 14.04 32.06
CA VAL A 302 -0.82 13.60 32.85
C VAL A 302 -0.48 12.16 32.48
N LEU A 303 0.79 11.91 32.08
CA LEU A 303 1.26 10.61 31.65
C LEU A 303 1.47 9.67 32.84
N PRO A 304 1.04 8.40 32.76
CA PRO A 304 1.25 7.43 33.84
C PRO A 304 2.71 6.97 33.90
N PRO A 305 3.20 6.59 35.10
CA PRO A 305 4.58 6.19 35.30
C PRO A 305 4.99 4.89 34.60
N SER A 306 4.03 4.11 34.11
CA SER A 306 4.24 2.86 33.36
C SER A 306 4.46 3.09 31.86
N LEU A 307 4.22 4.29 31.34
CA LEU A 307 4.22 4.54 29.92
C LEU A 307 5.62 4.37 29.31
N GLN A 308 5.70 3.56 28.25
CA GLN A 308 6.92 3.25 27.51
C GLN A 308 6.92 3.87 26.11
N LYS A 309 5.75 3.99 25.48
CA LYS A 309 5.59 4.55 24.14
C LYS A 309 4.50 5.62 24.11
N LEU A 310 4.86 6.82 23.64
CA LEU A 310 3.92 7.92 23.40
C LEU A 310 4.02 8.38 21.93
N THR A 311 2.88 8.34 21.22
CA THR A 311 2.77 8.90 19.86
C THR A 311 1.62 9.91 19.87
N CYS A 312 1.98 11.20 19.79
CA CYS A 312 1.06 12.33 19.85
C CYS A 312 1.30 13.33 18.71
N ALA A 313 1.58 12.80 17.54
CA ALA A 313 1.81 13.61 16.36
C ALA A 313 0.54 14.32 15.87
N SER A 314 0.67 15.47 15.22
CA SER A 314 -0.45 16.18 14.59
C SER A 314 -1.65 16.42 15.52
N THR A 315 -1.38 16.87 16.75
CA THR A 315 -2.40 17.10 17.78
C THR A 315 -2.51 18.57 18.21
N SER A 316 -1.83 19.48 17.48
CA SER A 316 -1.77 20.93 17.78
C SER A 316 -1.27 21.25 19.21
N LEU A 317 -0.34 20.45 19.72
CA LEU A 317 0.23 20.62 21.06
C LEU A 317 1.18 21.80 21.10
N THR A 318 1.02 22.66 22.08
CA THR A 318 1.95 23.76 22.38
C THR A 318 2.95 23.40 23.47
N ALA A 319 2.68 22.37 24.24
CA ALA A 319 3.56 21.83 25.29
C ALA A 319 3.25 20.35 25.57
N LEU A 320 4.24 19.61 26.02
CA LEU A 320 4.10 18.26 26.56
C LEU A 320 4.09 18.28 28.09
N PRO A 321 3.36 17.37 28.77
CA PRO A 321 3.49 17.19 30.20
C PRO A 321 4.86 16.59 30.57
N PRO A 322 5.26 16.57 31.88
CA PRO A 322 6.45 15.85 32.31
C PRO A 322 6.43 14.39 31.84
N LEU A 323 7.55 13.93 31.29
CA LEU A 323 7.70 12.59 30.74
C LEU A 323 8.04 11.58 31.84
N PRO A 324 7.43 10.40 31.86
CA PRO A 324 7.75 9.36 32.85
C PRO A 324 9.13 8.76 32.61
N SER A 325 9.79 8.32 33.68
CA SER A 325 11.15 7.76 33.60
C SER A 325 11.25 6.40 32.88
N THR A 326 10.11 5.79 32.53
CA THR A 326 9.99 4.53 31.79
C THR A 326 9.85 4.70 30.29
N LEU A 327 9.67 5.96 29.81
CA LEU A 327 9.39 6.23 28.40
C LEU A 327 10.62 5.90 27.53
N GLN A 328 10.41 5.06 26.52
CA GLN A 328 11.43 4.59 25.58
C GLN A 328 11.26 5.22 24.18
N GLU A 329 10.04 5.46 23.76
CA GLU A 329 9.73 6.03 22.46
C GLU A 329 8.83 7.27 22.63
N LEU A 330 9.23 8.38 22.01
CA LEU A 330 8.46 9.63 21.95
C LEU A 330 8.36 10.11 20.51
N HIS A 331 7.16 10.11 19.96
CA HIS A 331 6.83 10.67 18.67
C HIS A 331 5.86 11.83 18.84
N CYS A 332 6.37 13.06 18.76
CA CYS A 332 5.59 14.31 18.98
C CYS A 332 5.74 15.29 17.80
N GLN A 333 6.02 14.76 16.62
CA GLN A 333 6.17 15.53 15.39
C GLN A 333 4.86 16.23 14.96
N ASN A 334 4.97 17.24 14.09
CA ASN A 334 3.84 17.98 13.53
C ASN A 334 2.95 18.62 14.60
N ASN A 335 3.55 19.36 15.50
CA ASN A 335 2.85 20.09 16.55
C ASN A 335 3.35 21.54 16.61
N ASP A 336 2.87 22.30 17.59
CA ASP A 336 3.24 23.70 17.83
C ASP A 336 4.22 23.86 19.03
N LEU A 337 5.04 22.82 19.29
CA LEU A 337 5.94 22.78 20.44
C LEU A 337 7.08 23.78 20.27
N ILE A 338 7.29 24.65 21.29
CA ILE A 338 8.41 25.59 21.35
C ILE A 338 9.56 25.01 22.19
N LEU A 339 9.25 24.17 23.15
CA LEU A 339 10.18 23.50 24.04
C LEU A 339 9.72 22.07 24.33
N LEU A 340 10.66 21.16 24.53
CA LEU A 340 10.41 19.82 25.10
C LEU A 340 10.69 19.84 26.60
N PRO A 341 9.99 19.02 27.40
CA PRO A 341 10.35 18.77 28.80
C PRO A 341 11.69 18.02 28.89
N GLU A 342 12.20 17.82 30.12
CA GLU A 342 13.38 16.98 30.34
C GLU A 342 13.15 15.57 29.82
N LEU A 343 14.11 15.02 29.06
CA LEU A 343 14.02 13.69 28.45
C LEU A 343 14.44 12.61 29.47
N PRO A 344 13.68 11.51 29.60
CA PRO A 344 14.00 10.45 30.54
C PRO A 344 15.23 9.64 30.08
N VAL A 345 15.95 9.08 31.03
CA VAL A 345 17.16 8.29 30.79
C VAL A 345 16.93 6.96 30.06
N SER A 346 15.68 6.52 29.97
CA SER A 346 15.26 5.32 29.24
C SER A 346 14.95 5.58 27.76
N LEU A 347 14.90 6.84 27.31
CA LEU A 347 14.47 7.20 25.97
C LEU A 347 15.48 6.71 24.92
N THR A 348 15.03 5.87 23.98
CA THR A 348 15.83 5.32 22.89
C THR A 348 15.52 5.98 21.54
N ASN A 349 14.27 6.38 21.31
CA ASN A 349 13.81 6.98 20.06
C ASN A 349 13.07 8.30 20.33
N LEU A 350 13.50 9.37 19.69
CA LEU A 350 12.84 10.68 19.73
C LEU A 350 12.60 11.20 18.32
N ASN A 351 11.33 11.38 17.97
CA ASN A 351 10.92 12.19 16.82
C ASN A 351 10.17 13.43 17.30
N CYS A 352 10.78 14.58 17.14
CA CYS A 352 10.21 15.90 17.45
C CYS A 352 10.24 16.84 16.25
N SER A 353 10.29 16.28 15.05
CA SER A 353 10.33 17.03 13.81
C SER A 353 9.08 17.90 13.61
N ASN A 354 9.15 18.86 12.70
CA ASN A 354 8.02 19.75 12.38
C ASN A 354 7.37 20.39 13.60
N ASN A 355 8.15 21.14 14.32
CA ASN A 355 7.73 21.92 15.47
C ASN A 355 8.37 23.34 15.42
N TYR A 356 8.26 24.11 16.47
CA TYR A 356 8.90 25.42 16.60
C TYR A 356 10.02 25.41 17.64
N LEU A 357 10.67 24.26 17.85
CA LEU A 357 11.72 24.10 18.85
C LEU A 357 12.91 25.01 18.56
N VAL A 358 13.32 25.77 19.52
CA VAL A 358 14.54 26.62 19.47
C VAL A 358 15.75 25.92 20.08
N ARG A 359 15.52 24.89 20.87
CA ARG A 359 16.55 23.99 21.46
C ARG A 359 15.96 22.64 21.80
N VAL A 360 16.81 21.61 21.79
CA VAL A 360 16.50 20.27 22.33
C VAL A 360 17.10 20.17 23.73
N PRO A 361 16.42 19.56 24.74
CA PRO A 361 16.98 19.32 26.07
C PRO A 361 18.24 18.42 26.00
N THR A 362 18.89 18.22 27.16
CA THR A 362 20.00 17.26 27.26
C THR A 362 19.51 15.87 26.80
N LEU A 363 20.23 15.30 25.83
CA LEU A 363 19.91 13.99 25.27
C LEU A 363 20.41 12.88 26.21
N PRO A 364 19.60 11.84 26.48
CA PRO A 364 20.04 10.75 27.36
C PRO A 364 21.00 9.79 26.65
N ASP A 365 21.89 9.15 27.42
CA ASP A 365 22.87 8.21 26.89
C ASP A 365 22.28 6.92 26.27
N SER A 366 21.01 6.66 26.46
CA SER A 366 20.25 5.57 25.84
C SER A 366 19.76 5.87 24.43
N LEU A 367 19.77 7.14 23.98
CA LEU A 367 19.17 7.55 22.73
C LEU A 367 19.93 7.01 21.53
N THR A 368 19.25 6.26 20.67
CA THR A 368 19.80 5.66 19.45
C THR A 368 19.34 6.34 18.18
N SER A 369 18.15 6.99 18.21
CA SER A 369 17.57 7.68 17.07
C SER A 369 17.01 9.03 17.48
N LEU A 370 17.39 10.07 16.75
CA LEU A 370 16.88 11.44 16.90
C LEU A 370 16.48 12.02 15.55
N ASP A 371 15.21 12.36 15.42
CA ASP A 371 14.72 13.25 14.37
C ASP A 371 14.23 14.57 15.00
N CYS A 372 14.93 15.65 14.72
CA CYS A 372 14.57 17.02 15.11
C CYS A 372 14.47 17.97 13.91
N SER A 373 14.15 17.42 12.75
CA SER A 373 14.03 18.15 11.49
C SER A 373 12.95 19.22 11.53
N HIS A 374 12.99 20.18 10.60
CA HIS A 374 11.95 21.21 10.45
C HIS A 374 11.60 21.91 11.77
N ASN A 375 12.63 22.45 12.41
CA ASN A 375 12.52 23.23 13.64
C ASN A 375 13.25 24.58 13.51
N ARG A 376 13.50 25.26 14.60
CA ARG A 376 14.23 26.56 14.66
C ARG A 376 15.50 26.43 15.47
N LEU A 377 16.14 25.25 15.44
CA LEU A 377 17.34 24.98 16.25
C LEU A 377 18.53 25.78 15.71
N GLU A 378 19.20 26.51 16.60
CA GLU A 378 20.43 27.24 16.30
C GLU A 378 21.69 26.46 16.71
N ALA A 379 21.54 25.53 17.64
CA ALA A 379 22.61 24.67 18.12
C ALA A 379 22.05 23.35 18.69
N LEU A 380 22.85 22.30 18.68
CA LEU A 380 22.59 21.04 19.39
C LEU A 380 23.53 20.91 20.60
N SER A 381 23.03 20.26 21.65
CA SER A 381 23.83 19.84 22.80
C SER A 381 24.81 18.73 22.43
N ILE A 382 25.60 18.25 23.42
CA ILE A 382 26.44 17.05 23.25
C ILE A 382 25.56 15.85 22.83
N LEU A 383 26.00 15.12 21.80
CA LEU A 383 25.32 13.94 21.32
C LEU A 383 25.71 12.71 22.16
N PRO A 384 24.76 11.81 22.48
CA PRO A 384 25.06 10.61 23.25
C PRO A 384 25.88 9.60 22.43
N SER A 385 26.73 8.83 23.12
CA SER A 385 27.63 7.84 22.49
C SER A 385 26.90 6.64 21.87
N SER A 386 25.63 6.46 22.16
CA SER A 386 24.74 5.41 21.62
C SER A 386 24.06 5.79 20.31
N LEU A 387 24.10 7.06 19.91
CA LEU A 387 23.30 7.57 18.79
C LEU A 387 23.77 6.99 17.46
N GLN A 388 22.86 6.38 16.71
CA GLN A 388 23.10 5.74 15.42
C GLN A 388 22.46 6.51 14.26
N PHE A 389 21.30 7.12 14.48
CA PHE A 389 20.53 7.86 13.48
C PHE A 389 20.29 9.29 13.94
N LEU A 390 20.75 10.26 13.15
CA LEU A 390 20.58 11.68 13.44
C LEU A 390 20.03 12.41 12.22
N ILE A 391 18.82 12.94 12.33
CA ILE A 391 18.14 13.71 11.31
C ILE A 391 17.80 15.09 11.88
N MET A 392 18.29 16.15 11.23
CA MET A 392 18.14 17.52 11.68
C MET A 392 18.01 18.52 10.54
N LEU A 393 17.48 18.02 9.41
CA LEU A 393 17.31 18.84 8.21
C LEU A 393 16.37 20.03 8.47
N HIS A 394 16.47 21.09 7.66
CA HIS A 394 15.67 22.32 7.79
C HIS A 394 15.66 22.91 9.21
N ASN A 395 16.82 23.30 9.68
CA ASN A 395 17.02 24.08 10.91
C ASN A 395 17.88 25.33 10.63
N ARG A 396 18.42 25.97 11.69
CA ARG A 396 19.29 27.16 11.62
C ARG A 396 20.67 26.90 12.20
N LEU A 397 21.11 25.63 12.13
CA LEU A 397 22.38 25.22 12.73
C LEU A 397 23.56 25.81 11.97
N THR A 398 24.47 26.50 12.69
CA THR A 398 25.70 27.03 12.15
C THR A 398 26.90 26.12 12.39
N THR A 399 26.81 25.25 13.39
CA THR A 399 27.85 24.27 13.76
C THR A 399 27.20 23.00 14.30
N LEU A 400 27.91 21.86 14.20
CA LEU A 400 27.54 20.63 14.84
C LEU A 400 28.49 20.28 15.99
N PRO A 401 28.02 19.64 17.07
CA PRO A 401 28.88 19.07 18.09
C PRO A 401 29.70 17.90 17.52
N GLN A 402 30.66 17.38 18.31
CA GLN A 402 31.37 16.13 17.95
C GLN A 402 30.39 14.99 17.73
N LEU A 403 30.54 14.30 16.62
CA LEU A 403 29.70 13.14 16.28
C LEU A 403 30.15 11.89 17.04
N PRO A 404 29.25 11.05 17.54
CA PRO A 404 29.62 9.81 18.24
C PRO A 404 30.08 8.73 17.25
N GLU A 405 30.99 7.86 17.71
CA GLU A 405 31.54 6.76 16.91
C GLU A 405 30.50 5.71 16.47
N SER A 406 29.36 5.68 17.13
CA SER A 406 28.24 4.79 16.80
C SER A 406 27.36 5.30 15.64
N LEU A 407 27.54 6.55 15.19
CA LEU A 407 26.65 7.17 14.22
C LEU A 407 26.81 6.54 12.85
N ARG A 408 25.71 6.07 12.30
CA ARG A 408 25.62 5.41 10.97
C ARG A 408 24.98 6.30 9.93
N PHE A 409 24.00 7.06 10.33
CA PHE A 409 23.22 7.93 9.44
C PHE A 409 23.22 9.38 9.94
N LEU A 410 23.60 10.31 9.08
CA LEU A 410 23.57 11.76 9.36
C LEU A 410 22.87 12.50 8.23
N ASN A 411 21.75 13.16 8.52
CA ASN A 411 21.15 14.14 7.63
C ASN A 411 21.10 15.53 8.30
N CYS A 412 21.98 16.41 7.85
CA CYS A 412 22.05 17.81 8.32
C CYS A 412 21.74 18.80 7.20
N SER A 413 20.99 18.41 6.21
CA SER A 413 20.64 19.22 5.04
C SER A 413 19.87 20.48 5.41
N SER A 414 19.88 21.47 4.53
CA SER A 414 19.11 22.73 4.68
C SER A 414 19.32 23.40 6.06
N ASN A 415 20.58 23.67 6.35
CA ASN A 415 21.02 24.41 7.53
C ASN A 415 21.99 25.56 7.13
N GLU A 416 22.66 26.17 8.09
CA GLU A 416 23.65 27.25 7.87
C GLU A 416 25.07 26.79 8.22
N LEU A 417 25.36 25.48 8.09
CA LEU A 417 26.66 24.92 8.50
C LEU A 417 27.81 25.42 7.61
N MET A 418 28.87 25.93 8.22
CA MET A 418 30.10 26.35 7.52
C MET A 418 31.16 25.25 7.47
N ALA A 419 31.10 24.29 8.37
CA ALA A 419 31.98 23.12 8.42
C ALA A 419 31.26 21.94 9.12
N LEU A 420 31.67 20.72 8.78
CA LEU A 420 31.29 19.52 9.52
C LEU A 420 32.43 19.11 10.48
N PRO A 421 32.13 18.53 11.64
CA PRO A 421 33.13 17.89 12.51
C PRO A 421 33.75 16.66 11.84
N THR A 422 34.73 16.04 12.49
CA THR A 422 35.25 14.73 12.03
C THR A 422 34.13 13.71 11.99
N LEU A 423 34.08 12.96 10.88
CA LEU A 423 33.08 11.92 10.65
C LEU A 423 33.52 10.61 11.29
N PRO A 424 32.65 9.86 11.98
CA PRO A 424 32.97 8.58 12.57
C PRO A 424 33.13 7.48 11.51
N ASP A 425 34.00 6.49 11.78
CA ASP A 425 34.27 5.38 10.84
C ASP A 425 33.05 4.49 10.56
N ALA A 426 32.06 4.48 11.47
CA ALA A 426 30.83 3.72 11.32
C ALA A 426 29.78 4.40 10.42
N LEU A 427 30.03 5.60 9.90
CA LEU A 427 29.05 6.37 9.13
C LEU A 427 28.83 5.73 7.74
N ASP A 428 27.62 5.27 7.50
CA ASP A 428 27.19 4.66 6.23
C ASP A 428 26.62 5.71 5.25
N SER A 429 25.92 6.74 5.76
CA SER A 429 25.23 7.72 4.95
C SER A 429 25.38 9.12 5.51
N LEU A 430 25.76 10.09 4.64
CA LEU A 430 25.92 11.51 4.95
C LEU A 430 25.11 12.36 3.96
N TYR A 431 24.17 13.15 4.47
CA TYR A 431 23.44 14.15 3.70
C TYR A 431 23.66 15.52 4.34
N CYS A 432 24.23 16.44 3.57
CA CYS A 432 24.52 17.80 3.98
C CYS A 432 24.13 18.83 2.91
N TYR A 433 23.06 18.56 2.16
CA TYR A 433 22.55 19.45 1.11
C TYR A 433 22.29 20.87 1.62
N ALA A 434 22.34 21.85 0.73
CA ALA A 434 21.91 23.21 1.00
C ALA A 434 22.42 23.77 2.34
N ASN A 435 23.74 23.79 2.49
CA ASN A 435 24.46 24.40 3.60
C ASN A 435 25.47 25.46 3.08
N ARG A 436 26.35 25.92 3.92
CA ARG A 436 27.41 26.90 3.59
C ARG A 436 28.81 26.28 3.68
N LEU A 437 28.92 24.97 3.38
CA LEU A 437 30.17 24.23 3.48
C LEU A 437 31.12 24.62 2.34
N GLU A 438 32.32 25.08 2.66
CA GLU A 438 33.39 25.34 1.69
C GLU A 438 34.26 24.10 1.44
N THR A 439 34.32 23.18 2.43
CA THR A 439 35.06 21.91 2.37
C THR A 439 34.31 20.85 3.13
N LEU A 440 34.54 19.56 2.79
CA LEU A 440 34.13 18.43 3.59
C LEU A 440 35.34 17.86 4.35
N PRO A 441 35.14 17.29 5.55
CA PRO A 441 36.19 16.56 6.26
C PRO A 441 36.57 15.27 5.49
N ALA A 442 37.60 14.55 5.94
CA ALA A 442 37.92 13.22 5.42
C ALA A 442 36.70 12.30 5.57
N LEU A 443 36.38 11.58 4.50
CA LEU A 443 35.26 10.65 4.46
C LEU A 443 35.67 9.27 4.97
N PRO A 444 34.85 8.60 5.78
CA PRO A 444 35.18 7.25 6.27
C PRO A 444 35.16 6.23 5.12
N ASP A 445 36.04 5.23 5.20
CA ASP A 445 36.18 4.17 4.19
C ASP A 445 34.89 3.36 3.98
N GLY A 446 34.01 3.31 5.00
CA GLY A 446 32.72 2.61 4.97
C GLY A 446 31.55 3.40 4.37
N LEU A 447 31.74 4.70 4.05
CA LEU A 447 30.66 5.55 3.58
C LEU A 447 30.10 5.05 2.23
N GLN A 448 28.80 4.85 2.19
CA GLN A 448 28.10 4.34 1.01
C GLN A 448 27.31 5.42 0.28
N GLU A 449 26.85 6.43 1.02
CA GLU A 449 25.97 7.48 0.49
C GLU A 449 26.45 8.87 0.90
N LEU A 450 26.61 9.76 -0.09
CA LEU A 450 27.05 11.14 0.12
C LEU A 450 26.18 12.10 -0.71
N GLY A 451 25.49 13.01 -0.01
CA GLY A 451 24.73 14.10 -0.60
C GLY A 451 25.25 15.45 -0.13
N TYR A 452 25.70 16.32 -1.05
CA TYR A 452 26.31 17.62 -0.72
C TYR A 452 25.87 18.80 -1.60
N ILE A 453 24.91 18.60 -2.48
CA ILE A 453 24.41 19.64 -3.41
C ILE A 453 24.00 20.92 -2.67
N GLY A 454 24.17 22.06 -3.32
CA GLY A 454 23.80 23.36 -2.74
C GLY A 454 24.75 23.86 -1.65
N ASN A 455 26.03 23.47 -1.71
CA ASN A 455 27.11 24.01 -0.89
C ASN A 455 28.14 24.73 -1.74
N PRO A 456 28.83 25.78 -1.24
CA PRO A 456 29.89 26.48 -1.96
C PRO A 456 31.23 25.71 -1.90
N LEU A 457 31.21 24.37 -2.10
CA LEU A 457 32.39 23.54 -2.03
C LEU A 457 33.37 23.86 -3.16
N THR A 458 34.62 24.09 -2.82
CA THR A 458 35.69 24.34 -3.77
C THR A 458 36.43 23.06 -4.18
N THR A 459 36.50 22.08 -3.32
CA THR A 459 37.16 20.78 -3.51
C THR A 459 36.43 19.69 -2.74
N LEU A 460 36.45 18.45 -3.24
CA LEU A 460 36.03 17.28 -2.50
C LEU A 460 37.25 16.55 -1.92
N PRO A 461 37.11 15.91 -0.74
CA PRO A 461 38.11 14.99 -0.23
C PRO A 461 38.22 13.74 -1.10
N GLU A 462 39.20 12.87 -0.83
CA GLU A 462 39.29 11.55 -1.47
C GLU A 462 38.04 10.75 -1.16
N LEU A 463 37.41 10.20 -2.21
CA LEU A 463 36.15 9.48 -2.06
C LEU A 463 36.40 7.99 -1.81
N PRO A 464 35.72 7.39 -0.84
CA PRO A 464 35.92 5.98 -0.50
C PRO A 464 35.40 5.06 -1.60
N ALA A 465 36.05 3.91 -1.77
CA ALA A 465 35.65 2.89 -2.77
C ALA A 465 34.29 2.24 -2.47
N SER A 466 33.81 2.37 -1.25
CA SER A 466 32.49 1.91 -0.80
C SER A 466 31.33 2.78 -1.30
N LEU A 467 31.62 4.00 -1.79
CA LEU A 467 30.59 4.98 -2.14
C LEU A 467 29.73 4.47 -3.28
N ILE A 468 28.43 4.34 -3.03
CA ILE A 468 27.43 3.81 -3.95
C ILE A 468 26.59 4.94 -4.55
N ILE A 469 26.27 5.95 -3.74
CA ILE A 469 25.44 7.08 -4.11
C ILE A 469 26.23 8.36 -3.88
N LEU A 470 26.39 9.14 -4.94
CA LEU A 470 26.96 10.46 -4.91
C LEU A 470 25.99 11.43 -5.58
N ASN A 471 25.32 12.25 -4.80
CA ASN A 471 24.46 13.30 -5.32
C ASN A 471 25.26 14.59 -5.47
N ASN A 472 25.57 14.97 -6.72
CA ASN A 472 26.30 16.14 -7.07
C ASN A 472 25.56 16.98 -8.14
N ASP A 473 25.80 18.29 -8.15
CA ASP A 473 25.26 19.23 -9.15
C ASP A 473 26.31 19.62 -10.20
N GLY A 474 27.44 18.94 -10.22
CA GLY A 474 28.55 19.26 -11.11
C GLY A 474 29.36 20.53 -10.75
N SER A 475 29.05 21.21 -9.64
CA SER A 475 29.64 22.49 -9.25
C SER A 475 31.02 22.38 -8.58
N ALA A 476 31.34 21.25 -7.97
CA ALA A 476 32.63 21.00 -7.34
C ALA A 476 33.64 20.46 -8.38
N GLY A 477 34.70 21.18 -8.66
CA GLY A 477 35.69 20.92 -9.69
C GLY A 477 36.55 19.67 -9.52
N GLY A 478 35.91 18.52 -9.55
CA GLY A 478 36.55 17.21 -9.51
C GLY A 478 35.48 16.16 -9.81
N ALA A 479 35.15 16.01 -11.10
CA ALA A 479 34.10 15.07 -11.53
C ALA A 479 34.51 13.64 -11.19
N ILE A 480 33.91 13.09 -10.14
CA ILE A 480 33.74 11.63 -10.09
C ILE A 480 32.56 11.32 -10.97
N ALA A 481 32.81 10.46 -11.93
CA ALA A 481 31.75 9.99 -12.79
C ALA A 481 30.64 9.36 -11.89
N PRO A 482 29.36 9.74 -12.12
CA PRO A 482 28.25 9.05 -11.43
C PRO A 482 28.39 7.54 -11.64
N PRO A 483 27.81 6.71 -10.77
CA PRO A 483 27.87 5.25 -10.96
C PRO A 483 27.54 4.94 -12.42
N SER A 484 28.35 4.12 -13.07
CA SER A 484 28.06 3.78 -14.46
C SER A 484 26.68 3.15 -14.55
N PHE A 485 26.01 3.28 -15.69
CA PHE A 485 24.71 2.65 -15.94
C PHE A 485 24.68 1.18 -15.49
N ILE A 486 25.75 0.42 -15.76
CA ILE A 486 25.87 -0.98 -15.34
C ILE A 486 25.90 -1.14 -13.83
N GLN A 487 26.58 -0.24 -13.13
CA GLN A 487 26.61 -0.25 -11.65
C GLN A 487 25.23 0.05 -11.09
N SER A 488 24.53 1.04 -11.62
CA SER A 488 23.16 1.41 -11.20
C SER A 488 22.18 0.27 -11.37
N ILE A 489 22.24 -0.47 -12.48
CA ILE A 489 21.48 -1.71 -12.68
C ILE A 489 21.90 -2.78 -11.66
N GLY A 490 23.23 -2.96 -11.48
CA GLY A 490 23.78 -3.99 -10.59
C GLY A 490 23.34 -3.88 -9.15
N TYR A 491 23.06 -2.68 -8.68
CA TYR A 491 22.56 -2.45 -7.30
C TYR A 491 21.18 -3.05 -7.01
N TRP A 492 20.36 -3.27 -8.02
CA TRP A 492 19.04 -3.88 -7.85
C TRP A 492 19.09 -5.41 -7.72
N PHE A 493 20.20 -6.05 -8.04
CA PHE A 493 20.33 -7.50 -8.08
C PHE A 493 21.36 -8.01 -7.06
N PRO A 494 21.07 -9.13 -6.36
CA PRO A 494 22.03 -9.77 -5.49
C PRO A 494 23.27 -10.21 -6.27
N ALA A 495 24.44 -10.27 -5.63
CA ALA A 495 25.72 -10.61 -6.26
C ALA A 495 25.68 -11.91 -7.08
N SER A 496 24.89 -12.90 -6.63
CA SER A 496 24.72 -14.18 -7.32
C SER A 496 24.02 -14.10 -8.69
N GLN A 497 23.23 -13.04 -8.95
CA GLN A 497 22.51 -12.86 -10.20
C GLN A 497 23.17 -11.87 -11.17
N ARG A 498 24.14 -11.07 -10.68
CA ARG A 498 24.77 -10.01 -11.48
C ARG A 498 25.53 -10.55 -12.69
N ALA A 499 26.18 -11.71 -12.55
CA ALA A 499 26.95 -12.31 -13.65
C ALA A 499 26.09 -12.68 -14.87
N ASP A 500 24.83 -13.01 -14.66
CA ASP A 500 23.89 -13.38 -15.73
C ASP A 500 23.13 -12.17 -16.30
N ILE A 501 22.90 -11.14 -15.48
CA ILE A 501 22.04 -10.02 -15.83
C ILE A 501 22.81 -8.85 -16.43
N LEU A 502 23.97 -8.45 -15.86
CA LEU A 502 24.67 -7.25 -16.29
C LEU A 502 25.16 -7.29 -17.72
N PRO A 503 25.63 -8.41 -18.28
CA PRO A 503 26.03 -8.47 -19.71
C PRO A 503 24.90 -8.08 -20.67
N ARG A 504 23.64 -8.28 -20.30
CA ARG A 504 22.47 -7.90 -21.12
C ARG A 504 22.31 -6.38 -21.26
N PHE A 505 22.96 -5.61 -20.38
CA PHE A 505 22.91 -4.14 -20.37
C PHE A 505 24.17 -3.46 -20.91
N GLU A 506 25.22 -4.19 -21.25
CA GLU A 506 26.48 -3.58 -21.72
C GLU A 506 26.29 -2.70 -22.97
N ALA A 507 25.52 -3.19 -23.95
CA ALA A 507 25.20 -2.39 -25.14
C ALA A 507 24.23 -1.23 -24.86
N VAL A 508 23.37 -1.39 -23.85
CA VAL A 508 22.36 -0.41 -23.44
C VAL A 508 22.98 0.84 -22.80
N ALA A 509 24.13 0.69 -22.18
CA ALA A 509 24.83 1.80 -21.51
C ALA A 509 25.21 2.96 -22.46
N SER A 510 25.21 2.72 -23.77
CA SER A 510 25.49 3.74 -24.80
C SER A 510 24.25 4.30 -25.50
N GLU A 511 23.06 3.87 -25.11
CA GLU A 511 21.80 4.39 -25.67
C GLU A 511 21.49 5.79 -25.14
N GLU A 512 20.72 6.55 -25.88
CA GLU A 512 20.29 7.91 -25.51
C GLU A 512 19.49 7.88 -24.19
N ASN A 513 19.79 8.81 -23.27
CA ASN A 513 19.21 8.93 -21.93
C ASN A 513 19.49 7.76 -20.95
N ALA A 514 20.45 6.89 -21.24
CA ALA A 514 20.83 5.82 -20.32
C ALA A 514 21.43 6.37 -19.01
N ASP A 515 22.20 7.45 -19.07
CA ASP A 515 22.75 8.17 -17.93
C ASP A 515 21.65 8.77 -17.03
N ILE A 516 20.65 9.39 -17.64
CA ILE A 516 19.48 9.95 -16.93
C ILE A 516 18.68 8.85 -16.26
N PHE A 517 18.45 7.74 -16.92
CA PHE A 517 17.78 6.59 -16.33
C PHE A 517 18.61 5.96 -15.20
N SER A 518 19.93 5.97 -15.32
CA SER A 518 20.85 5.56 -14.24
C SER A 518 20.68 6.40 -12.98
N ASP A 519 20.63 7.73 -13.11
CA ASP A 519 20.39 8.64 -12.00
C ASP A 519 19.01 8.40 -11.38
N PHE A 520 17.96 8.28 -12.19
CA PHE A 520 16.63 7.92 -11.72
C PHE A 520 16.61 6.63 -10.91
N LEU A 521 17.27 5.56 -11.37
CA LEU A 521 17.33 4.27 -10.67
C LEU A 521 18.05 4.38 -9.32
N ASN A 522 19.12 5.19 -9.25
CA ASN A 522 19.85 5.39 -8.00
C ASN A 522 18.98 6.12 -6.96
N ARG A 523 18.29 7.17 -7.39
CA ARG A 523 17.36 7.92 -6.55
C ARG A 523 16.16 7.06 -6.11
N LEU A 524 15.59 6.25 -7.03
CA LEU A 524 14.50 5.32 -6.74
C LEU A 524 14.93 4.26 -5.72
N ARG A 525 16.13 3.70 -5.87
CA ARG A 525 16.71 2.73 -4.94
C ARG A 525 16.88 3.33 -3.55
N TYR A 526 17.39 4.53 -3.47
CA TYR A 526 17.55 5.24 -2.21
C TYR A 526 16.23 5.38 -1.47
N ARG A 527 15.20 5.86 -2.19
CA ARG A 527 13.88 6.07 -1.62
C ARG A 527 13.25 4.79 -1.05
N TYR A 528 13.41 3.67 -1.71
CA TYR A 528 12.76 2.39 -1.36
C TYR A 528 13.75 1.33 -0.88
N ARG A 529 14.76 1.74 -0.08
CA ARG A 529 15.83 0.85 0.40
C ARG A 529 15.42 -0.08 1.52
N ASP A 530 14.44 0.30 2.35
CA ASP A 530 14.04 -0.42 3.54
C ASP A 530 13.40 -1.77 3.25
N SER A 531 13.51 -2.70 4.20
CA SER A 531 13.00 -4.07 4.06
C SER A 531 11.49 -4.15 3.80
N GLN A 532 10.73 -3.17 4.27
CA GLN A 532 9.29 -3.07 4.00
C GLN A 532 8.94 -2.91 2.51
N TYR A 533 9.88 -2.42 1.69
CA TYR A 533 9.68 -2.21 0.24
C TYR A 533 10.19 -3.38 -0.63
N GLU A 534 10.47 -4.57 -0.06
CA GLU A 534 11.00 -5.69 -0.85
C GLU A 534 10.09 -6.09 -2.01
N SER A 535 8.77 -6.08 -1.81
CA SER A 535 7.80 -6.34 -2.89
C SER A 535 7.88 -5.29 -4.02
N PHE A 536 8.09 -4.02 -3.67
CA PHE A 536 8.28 -2.95 -4.64
C PHE A 536 9.62 -3.11 -5.37
N ARG A 537 10.70 -3.38 -4.65
CA ARG A 537 12.02 -3.66 -5.25
C ARG A 537 11.99 -4.85 -6.21
N SER A 538 11.19 -5.88 -5.91
CA SER A 538 10.96 -6.99 -6.86
C SER A 538 10.31 -6.51 -8.15
N GLN A 539 9.31 -5.65 -8.08
CA GLN A 539 8.68 -5.08 -9.27
C GLN A 539 9.65 -4.25 -10.13
N VAL A 540 10.58 -3.52 -9.49
CA VAL A 540 11.63 -2.78 -10.23
C VAL A 540 12.57 -3.76 -10.93
N LYS A 541 13.01 -4.83 -10.24
CA LYS A 541 13.85 -5.89 -10.84
C LYS A 541 13.18 -6.53 -12.06
N ASP A 542 11.90 -6.87 -11.95
CA ASP A 542 11.13 -7.47 -13.04
C ASP A 542 11.02 -6.52 -14.24
N CYS A 543 10.80 -5.22 -14.00
CA CYS A 543 10.80 -4.20 -15.04
C CYS A 543 12.17 -4.10 -15.71
N LEU A 544 13.27 -4.07 -14.96
CA LEU A 544 14.64 -4.05 -15.51
C LEU A 544 14.94 -5.30 -16.34
N ILE A 545 14.56 -6.49 -15.88
CA ILE A 545 14.75 -7.72 -16.66
C ILE A 545 14.00 -7.65 -18.00
N ARG A 546 12.77 -7.16 -17.97
CA ARG A 546 11.97 -7.03 -19.22
C ARG A 546 12.55 -6.02 -20.18
N MET A 547 13.01 -4.87 -19.72
CA MET A 547 13.56 -3.84 -20.58
C MET A 547 14.93 -4.24 -21.20
N ALA A 548 15.68 -5.15 -20.56
CA ALA A 548 16.94 -5.63 -21.08
C ALA A 548 16.80 -6.23 -22.47
N ASP A 549 15.71 -6.96 -22.73
CA ASP A 549 15.49 -7.71 -23.98
C ASP A 549 14.57 -6.96 -24.97
N LYS A 550 14.03 -5.79 -24.61
CA LYS A 550 12.99 -5.07 -25.37
C LYS A 550 13.38 -3.61 -25.63
N PRO A 551 14.06 -3.33 -26.76
CA PRO A 551 14.51 -1.96 -27.09
C PRO A 551 13.39 -0.93 -27.10
N GLU A 552 12.22 -1.27 -27.66
CA GLU A 552 11.09 -0.33 -27.76
C GLU A 552 10.49 0.01 -26.39
N LEU A 553 10.48 -0.94 -25.46
CA LEU A 553 10.10 -0.67 -24.06
C LEU A 553 11.14 0.23 -23.38
N ARG A 554 12.41 -0.06 -23.61
CA ARG A 554 13.55 0.68 -23.02
C ARG A 554 13.53 2.13 -23.43
N GLU A 555 13.34 2.42 -24.73
CA GLU A 555 13.22 3.78 -25.26
C GLU A 555 12.09 4.55 -24.57
N LYS A 556 10.90 3.93 -24.42
CA LYS A 556 9.77 4.54 -23.71
C LYS A 556 10.11 4.85 -22.24
N LEU A 557 10.78 3.94 -21.53
CA LEU A 557 11.13 4.12 -20.11
C LEU A 557 12.24 5.17 -19.93
N PHE A 558 13.23 5.22 -20.81
CA PHE A 558 14.28 6.24 -20.80
C PHE A 558 13.72 7.63 -21.03
N LEU A 559 12.76 7.76 -21.95
CA LEU A 559 12.07 9.02 -22.18
C LEU A 559 11.27 9.47 -20.95
N CYS A 560 10.62 8.54 -20.23
CA CYS A 560 9.94 8.87 -18.99
C CYS A 560 10.93 9.35 -17.90
N ALA A 561 12.13 8.77 -17.83
CA ALA A 561 13.16 9.17 -16.87
C ALA A 561 13.66 10.60 -17.10
N TYR A 562 13.71 11.06 -18.36
CA TYR A 562 14.11 12.41 -18.69
C TYR A 562 13.30 13.47 -17.95
N ASP A 563 12.00 13.22 -17.77
CA ASP A 563 11.11 14.12 -17.03
C ASP A 563 11.39 14.14 -15.52
N SER A 564 12.18 13.21 -14.96
CA SER A 564 12.55 13.13 -13.55
C SER A 564 13.75 14.00 -13.15
N THR A 565 14.39 14.70 -14.08
CA THR A 565 15.64 15.45 -13.87
C THR A 565 15.50 16.65 -12.91
N LEU A 566 14.29 17.01 -12.51
CA LEU A 566 14.03 18.10 -11.57
C LEU A 566 14.02 17.59 -10.10
N ASN A 567 14.53 18.39 -9.18
CA ASN A 567 14.96 18.06 -7.82
C ASN A 567 13.83 17.75 -6.81
N CYS A 568 13.04 16.68 -7.00
CA CYS A 568 12.01 16.26 -6.04
C CYS A 568 11.95 14.76 -5.85
N ASP A 569 11.93 14.28 -4.60
CA ASP A 569 11.87 12.85 -4.31
C ASP A 569 10.49 12.24 -4.60
N ASP A 570 9.41 12.97 -4.40
CA ASP A 570 8.07 12.52 -4.81
C ASP A 570 7.89 12.49 -6.32
N ARG A 571 8.65 13.31 -7.06
CA ARG A 571 8.73 13.22 -8.53
C ARG A 571 9.24 11.85 -9.00
N ILE A 572 10.18 11.26 -8.27
CA ILE A 572 10.72 9.93 -8.58
C ILE A 572 9.60 8.88 -8.47
N SER A 573 8.78 8.97 -7.45
CA SER A 573 7.63 8.08 -7.27
C SER A 573 6.58 8.29 -8.37
N LEU A 574 6.32 9.54 -8.75
CA LEU A 574 5.41 9.84 -9.86
C LEU A 574 5.99 9.38 -11.20
N THR A 575 7.27 9.63 -11.46
CA THR A 575 7.96 9.15 -12.67
C THR A 575 7.90 7.62 -12.77
N TRP A 576 8.09 6.92 -11.65
CA TRP A 576 7.88 5.47 -11.61
C TRP A 576 6.46 5.09 -12.02
N ASN A 577 5.43 5.77 -11.50
CA ASN A 577 4.05 5.50 -11.87
C ASN A 577 3.80 5.73 -13.36
N ILE A 578 4.39 6.77 -13.95
CA ILE A 578 4.33 7.04 -15.39
C ILE A 578 5.01 5.91 -16.20
N MET A 579 6.19 5.46 -15.77
CA MET A 579 6.90 4.33 -16.38
C MET A 579 6.06 3.04 -16.32
N ARG A 580 5.37 2.80 -15.21
CA ARG A 580 4.50 1.63 -15.08
C ARG A 580 3.29 1.69 -16.00
N VAL A 581 2.72 2.88 -16.22
CA VAL A 581 1.66 3.07 -17.23
C VAL A 581 2.20 2.79 -18.64
N ALA A 582 3.39 3.28 -18.97
CA ALA A 582 4.04 3.02 -20.27
C ALA A 582 4.34 1.53 -20.47
N GLU A 583 4.84 0.84 -19.45
CA GLU A 583 5.07 -0.60 -19.47
C GLU A 583 3.77 -1.41 -19.59
N MET A 584 2.71 -1.01 -18.88
CA MET A 584 1.39 -1.62 -18.98
C MET A 584 0.82 -1.48 -20.41
N ALA A 585 0.92 -0.29 -21.00
CA ALA A 585 0.50 -0.05 -22.37
C ALA A 585 1.31 -0.92 -23.35
N PHE A 586 2.64 -0.97 -23.21
CA PHE A 586 3.51 -1.82 -24.01
C PHE A 586 3.15 -3.31 -23.88
N THR A 587 2.83 -3.77 -22.66
CA THR A 587 2.39 -5.17 -22.44
C THR A 587 1.15 -5.49 -23.26
N VAL A 588 0.18 -4.60 -23.29
CA VAL A 588 -1.05 -4.79 -24.09
C VAL A 588 -0.73 -4.74 -25.58
N GLU A 589 0.08 -3.78 -26.02
CA GLU A 589 0.45 -3.60 -27.43
C GLU A 589 1.22 -4.79 -27.99
N GLN A 590 2.20 -5.30 -27.27
CA GLN A 590 3.20 -6.24 -27.79
C GLN A 590 3.03 -7.67 -27.28
N GLU A 591 2.52 -7.87 -26.08
CA GLU A 591 2.42 -9.17 -25.45
C GLU A 591 0.97 -9.68 -25.32
N GLY A 592 -0.01 -8.81 -25.50
CA GLY A 592 -1.43 -9.17 -25.46
C GLY A 592 -1.79 -10.18 -26.56
N HIS A 593 -2.56 -11.18 -26.21
CA HIS A 593 -3.14 -12.17 -27.12
C HIS A 593 -4.44 -12.75 -26.55
N GLU A 594 -5.18 -13.49 -27.34
CA GLU A 594 -6.48 -14.05 -26.93
C GLU A 594 -6.42 -14.94 -25.67
N GLY A 595 -5.27 -15.52 -25.35
CA GLY A 595 -5.10 -16.41 -24.20
C GLY A 595 -5.02 -15.67 -22.86
N ASN A 596 -4.45 -14.43 -22.85
CA ASN A 596 -4.23 -13.64 -21.64
C ASN A 596 -5.19 -12.44 -21.49
N LEU A 597 -6.34 -12.45 -22.16
CA LEU A 597 -7.32 -11.35 -22.10
C LEU A 597 -7.72 -10.91 -20.67
N PRO A 598 -7.90 -11.82 -19.68
CA PRO A 598 -8.21 -11.36 -18.30
C PRO A 598 -7.14 -10.50 -17.71
N GLU A 599 -5.86 -10.84 -17.88
CA GLU A 599 -4.73 -10.05 -17.42
C GLU A 599 -4.66 -8.70 -18.15
N ILE A 600 -4.86 -8.71 -19.46
CA ILE A 600 -4.86 -7.50 -20.29
C ILE A 600 -5.98 -6.54 -19.87
N ILE A 601 -7.19 -7.05 -19.58
CA ILE A 601 -8.30 -6.21 -19.10
C ILE A 601 -8.01 -5.67 -17.70
N ASP A 602 -7.37 -6.46 -16.81
CA ASP A 602 -6.96 -5.96 -15.50
C ASP A 602 -5.93 -4.84 -15.62
N ILE A 603 -4.93 -5.01 -16.49
CA ILE A 603 -3.97 -3.96 -16.82
C ILE A 603 -4.69 -2.69 -17.33
N ALA A 604 -5.62 -2.84 -18.25
CA ALA A 604 -6.38 -1.72 -18.80
C ALA A 604 -7.20 -1.00 -17.71
N ARG A 605 -7.78 -1.72 -16.75
CA ARG A 605 -8.49 -1.14 -15.61
C ARG A 605 -7.57 -0.32 -14.70
N GLN A 606 -6.37 -0.80 -14.42
CA GLN A 606 -5.40 -0.05 -13.62
C GLN A 606 -4.99 1.25 -14.33
N VAL A 607 -4.73 1.21 -15.64
CA VAL A 607 -4.45 2.42 -16.43
C VAL A 607 -5.62 3.39 -16.39
N PHE A 608 -6.84 2.91 -16.63
CA PHE A 608 -8.06 3.73 -16.56
C PHE A 608 -8.20 4.46 -15.22
N ARG A 609 -8.00 3.73 -14.10
CA ARG A 609 -8.10 4.29 -12.75
C ARG A 609 -7.06 5.36 -12.49
N ILE A 610 -5.82 5.18 -12.98
CA ILE A 610 -4.73 6.15 -12.87
C ILE A 610 -5.06 7.41 -13.67
N GLU A 611 -5.61 7.29 -14.88
CA GLU A 611 -6.03 8.44 -15.70
C GLU A 611 -7.19 9.22 -15.06
N GLU A 612 -8.19 8.52 -14.51
CA GLU A 612 -9.30 9.16 -13.79
C GLU A 612 -8.81 9.90 -12.54
N LEU A 613 -7.83 9.36 -11.81
CA LEU A 613 -7.23 10.05 -10.67
C LEU A 613 -6.48 11.31 -11.10
N ALA A 614 -5.79 11.28 -12.24
CA ALA A 614 -5.12 12.47 -12.78
C ALA A 614 -6.13 13.57 -13.16
N ASP A 615 -7.26 13.21 -13.78
CA ASP A 615 -8.32 14.16 -14.10
C ASP A 615 -9.00 14.76 -12.85
N ILE A 616 -9.12 13.99 -11.77
CA ILE A 616 -9.65 14.46 -10.49
C ILE A 616 -8.65 15.39 -9.81
N ALA A 617 -7.36 15.03 -9.84
CA ALA A 617 -6.29 15.86 -9.32
C ALA A 617 -6.24 17.22 -10.03
N ASP A 618 -6.31 17.26 -11.38
CA ASP A 618 -6.33 18.51 -12.15
C ASP A 618 -7.47 19.46 -11.73
N LYS A 619 -8.66 18.91 -11.48
CA LYS A 619 -9.80 19.70 -10.97
C LYS A 619 -9.53 20.23 -9.56
N LYS A 620 -8.93 19.43 -8.70
CA LYS A 620 -8.60 19.82 -7.32
C LYS A 620 -7.51 20.89 -7.30
N ILE A 621 -6.44 20.74 -8.11
CA ILE A 621 -5.38 21.73 -8.29
C ILE A 621 -5.96 23.07 -8.71
N LYS A 622 -6.79 23.09 -9.75
CA LYS A 622 -7.48 24.31 -10.21
C LYS A 622 -8.38 24.94 -9.14
N GLN A 623 -8.95 24.13 -8.26
CA GLN A 623 -9.73 24.62 -7.13
C GLN A 623 -8.83 25.27 -6.06
N ILE A 624 -7.69 24.66 -5.74
CA ILE A 624 -6.73 25.20 -4.77
C ILE A 624 -6.13 26.50 -5.30
N GLN A 625 -5.66 26.52 -6.54
CA GLN A 625 -5.06 27.71 -7.18
C GLN A 625 -5.99 28.90 -7.27
N ARG A 626 -7.31 28.71 -7.31
CA ARG A 626 -8.28 29.84 -7.23
C ARG A 626 -8.32 30.50 -5.88
N ASN A 627 -7.89 29.82 -4.82
CA ASN A 627 -7.90 30.31 -3.44
C ASN A 627 -6.51 30.74 -2.97
N ASP A 628 -5.46 30.24 -3.62
CA ASP A 628 -4.06 30.52 -3.33
C ASP A 628 -3.23 30.55 -4.63
N ASP A 629 -2.94 31.77 -5.12
CA ASP A 629 -2.15 31.98 -6.34
C ASP A 629 -0.67 31.53 -6.18
N ALA A 630 -0.20 31.31 -4.96
CA ALA A 630 1.16 30.84 -4.68
C ALA A 630 1.28 29.30 -4.61
N PHE A 631 0.19 28.56 -4.79
CA PHE A 631 0.22 27.11 -4.78
C PHE A 631 0.90 26.53 -6.03
N HIS A 632 1.97 25.76 -5.82
CA HIS A 632 2.79 25.15 -6.87
C HIS A 632 3.00 23.63 -6.68
N GLU A 633 2.36 23.01 -5.70
CA GLU A 633 2.52 21.60 -5.33
C GLU A 633 1.56 20.65 -6.09
N ASP A 634 1.44 20.85 -7.40
CA ASP A 634 0.54 20.08 -8.28
C ASP A 634 0.83 18.57 -8.26
N LEU A 635 2.11 18.22 -8.15
CA LEU A 635 2.63 16.85 -8.15
C LEU A 635 2.12 16.07 -6.92
N GLU A 636 2.11 16.71 -5.76
CA GLU A 636 1.71 16.12 -4.49
C GLU A 636 0.22 15.78 -4.49
N VAL A 637 -0.61 16.55 -5.19
CA VAL A 637 -2.04 16.25 -5.35
C VAL A 637 -2.23 14.98 -6.18
N VAL A 638 -1.52 14.86 -7.31
CA VAL A 638 -1.61 13.69 -8.20
C VAL A 638 -1.11 12.43 -7.50
N LEU A 639 0.10 12.49 -6.96
CA LEU A 639 0.73 11.36 -6.29
C LEU A 639 -0.01 11.00 -4.99
N GLY A 640 -0.52 12.00 -4.26
CA GLY A 640 -1.32 11.81 -3.05
C GLY A 640 -2.56 10.97 -3.31
N LEU A 641 -3.32 11.26 -4.35
CA LEU A 641 -4.48 10.44 -4.72
C LEU A 641 -4.08 9.02 -5.14
N GLN A 642 -3.01 8.87 -5.93
CA GLN A 642 -2.56 7.56 -6.41
C GLN A 642 -2.09 6.66 -5.26
N THR A 643 -1.36 7.20 -4.29
CA THR A 643 -0.83 6.44 -3.17
C THR A 643 -1.89 6.15 -2.10
N GLN A 644 -2.72 7.13 -1.75
CA GLN A 644 -3.82 6.94 -0.79
C GLN A 644 -4.86 5.93 -1.27
N LEU A 645 -5.15 5.93 -2.56
CA LEU A 645 -6.14 5.04 -3.16
C LEU A 645 -5.56 3.77 -3.80
N ARG A 646 -4.26 3.53 -3.62
CA ARG A 646 -3.55 2.43 -4.23
C ARG A 646 -4.21 1.08 -3.99
N ASP A 647 -4.51 0.76 -2.75
CA ASP A 647 -5.12 -0.53 -2.39
C ASP A 647 -6.63 -0.53 -2.67
N ALA A 648 -7.32 0.58 -2.35
CA ALA A 648 -8.76 0.72 -2.57
C ALA A 648 -9.15 0.60 -4.05
N LEU A 649 -8.29 1.06 -4.95
CA LEU A 649 -8.45 0.98 -6.40
C LEU A 649 -7.57 -0.11 -7.04
N GLN A 650 -6.93 -0.96 -6.26
CA GLN A 650 -6.09 -2.06 -6.75
C GLN A 650 -5.00 -1.62 -7.73
N LEU A 651 -4.33 -0.50 -7.45
CA LEU A 651 -3.22 0.01 -8.26
C LEU A 651 -1.92 -0.70 -7.88
N THR A 652 -1.85 -2.01 -8.12
CA THR A 652 -0.79 -2.89 -7.61
C THR A 652 0.61 -2.58 -8.17
N ARG A 653 0.68 -1.86 -9.29
CA ARG A 653 1.92 -1.57 -10.03
C ARG A 653 2.48 -0.18 -9.77
N THR A 654 1.80 0.68 -9.01
CA THR A 654 2.26 2.03 -8.66
C THR A 654 3.20 2.04 -7.46
N ALA A 655 3.86 3.18 -7.23
CA ALA A 655 4.67 3.42 -6.04
C ALA A 655 3.84 3.19 -4.75
N PRO A 656 4.44 2.60 -3.72
CA PRO A 656 3.68 2.23 -2.51
C PRO A 656 3.33 3.41 -1.62
N ASP A 657 4.08 4.50 -1.68
CA ASP A 657 3.91 5.68 -0.85
C ASP A 657 4.46 6.97 -1.48
N MET A 658 4.25 8.08 -0.81
CA MET A 658 4.82 9.39 -1.08
C MET A 658 5.33 10.03 0.20
N TYR A 659 6.23 11.00 0.08
CA TYR A 659 6.78 11.73 1.20
C TYR A 659 5.90 12.89 1.67
N PHE A 660 5.38 13.72 0.77
CA PHE A 660 4.81 15.06 1.06
C PHE A 660 3.29 15.11 0.99
N PHE A 661 2.60 14.10 1.49
CA PHE A 661 1.15 14.05 1.45
C PHE A 661 0.49 15.34 1.99
N ARG A 662 1.03 15.95 3.04
CA ARG A 662 0.45 17.18 3.63
C ARG A 662 0.49 18.38 2.69
N PHE A 663 1.47 18.45 1.77
CA PHE A 663 1.53 19.51 0.76
C PHE A 663 0.56 19.29 -0.39
N SER A 664 -0.06 18.13 -0.46
CA SER A 664 -1.11 17.84 -1.43
C SER A 664 -2.42 18.62 -1.16
N HIS A 665 -2.57 19.21 0.02
CA HIS A 665 -3.83 19.84 0.46
C HIS A 665 -5.07 18.95 0.28
N LEU A 666 -4.87 17.62 0.27
CA LEU A 666 -5.93 16.64 0.19
C LEU A 666 -6.48 16.34 1.57
N THR A 667 -7.79 16.46 1.72
CA THR A 667 -8.50 16.01 2.90
C THR A 667 -9.00 14.57 2.71
N GLU A 668 -9.36 13.90 3.79
CA GLU A 668 -9.98 12.58 3.71
C GLU A 668 -11.27 12.59 2.87
N ILE A 669 -12.02 13.69 2.93
CA ILE A 669 -13.22 13.89 2.10
C ILE A 669 -12.85 13.92 0.62
N ASP A 670 -11.76 14.57 0.25
CA ASP A 670 -11.27 14.61 -1.13
C ASP A 670 -10.90 13.20 -1.60
N VAL A 671 -10.17 12.43 -0.79
CA VAL A 671 -9.76 11.06 -1.08
C VAL A 671 -10.97 10.14 -1.23
N LYS A 672 -11.93 10.17 -0.29
CA LYS A 672 -13.18 9.39 -0.36
C LYS A 672 -14.04 9.80 -1.58
N SER A 673 -14.06 11.09 -1.90
CA SER A 673 -14.76 11.60 -3.08
C SER A 673 -14.11 11.13 -4.37
N ALA A 674 -12.78 11.15 -4.45
CA ALA A 674 -12.02 10.68 -5.60
C ALA A 674 -12.24 9.18 -5.84
N GLU A 675 -12.17 8.36 -4.80
CA GLU A 675 -12.48 6.93 -4.89
C GLU A 675 -13.85 6.67 -5.50
N ARG A 676 -14.88 7.34 -4.96
CA ARG A 676 -16.25 7.20 -5.48
C ARG A 676 -16.38 7.63 -6.94
N GLN A 677 -15.70 8.71 -7.31
CA GLN A 677 -15.69 9.21 -8.68
C GLN A 677 -15.05 8.21 -9.63
N VAL A 678 -13.85 7.66 -9.29
CA VAL A 678 -13.16 6.65 -10.10
C VAL A 678 -14.01 5.40 -10.28
N ARG A 679 -14.58 4.85 -9.19
CA ARG A 679 -15.44 3.66 -9.25
C ARG A 679 -16.70 3.88 -10.10
N THR A 680 -17.32 5.04 -9.95
CA THR A 680 -18.48 5.42 -10.76
C THR A 680 -18.11 5.59 -12.23
N ALA A 681 -16.98 6.21 -12.52
CA ALA A 681 -16.46 6.39 -13.87
C ALA A 681 -16.13 5.04 -14.51
N GLU A 682 -15.46 4.15 -13.80
CA GLU A 682 -15.13 2.80 -14.30
C GLU A 682 -16.38 2.00 -14.63
N ASN A 683 -17.37 1.96 -13.73
CA ASN A 683 -18.63 1.25 -13.98
C ASN A 683 -19.40 1.79 -15.19
N ARG A 684 -19.26 3.07 -15.52
CA ARG A 684 -20.02 3.71 -16.59
C ARG A 684 -19.25 3.87 -17.90
N ARG A 685 -17.95 4.07 -17.84
CA ARG A 685 -17.15 4.54 -18.99
C ARG A 685 -15.99 3.61 -19.37
N PHE A 686 -15.69 2.57 -18.58
CA PHE A 686 -14.53 1.72 -18.86
C PHE A 686 -14.57 1.08 -20.25
N GLU A 687 -15.70 0.50 -20.65
CA GLU A 687 -15.82 -0.12 -21.97
C GLU A 687 -15.62 0.92 -23.10
N SER A 688 -16.21 2.10 -22.95
CA SER A 688 -16.05 3.18 -23.93
C SER A 688 -14.61 3.69 -23.99
N TRP A 689 -13.95 3.85 -22.85
CA TRP A 689 -12.56 4.24 -22.76
C TRP A 689 -11.64 3.15 -23.36
N LEU A 690 -11.87 1.87 -23.04
CA LEU A 690 -11.10 0.75 -23.55
C LEU A 690 -11.10 0.72 -25.08
N ASN A 691 -12.25 0.89 -25.71
CA ASN A 691 -12.38 0.91 -27.17
C ASN A 691 -11.66 2.11 -27.83
N ASN A 692 -11.44 3.19 -27.10
CA ASN A 692 -10.68 4.36 -27.56
C ASN A 692 -9.20 4.30 -27.18
N TRP A 693 -8.79 3.37 -26.31
CA TRP A 693 -7.42 3.23 -25.86
C TRP A 693 -6.56 2.56 -26.91
N GLU A 694 -5.53 3.28 -27.37
CA GLU A 694 -4.69 2.86 -28.51
C GLU A 694 -4.05 1.48 -28.32
N PRO A 695 -3.46 1.12 -27.15
CA PRO A 695 -2.89 -0.22 -26.96
C PRO A 695 -3.90 -1.34 -27.16
N TRP A 696 -5.17 -1.15 -26.75
CA TRP A 696 -6.24 -2.11 -27.01
C TRP A 696 -6.56 -2.22 -28.50
N GLN A 697 -6.59 -1.12 -29.23
CA GLN A 697 -6.82 -1.12 -30.68
C GLN A 697 -5.69 -1.83 -31.43
N ILE A 698 -4.43 -1.66 -31.01
CA ILE A 698 -3.26 -2.37 -31.55
C ILE A 698 -3.38 -3.87 -31.27
N LEU A 699 -3.82 -4.27 -30.08
CA LEU A 699 -4.09 -5.67 -29.76
C LEU A 699 -5.17 -6.24 -30.67
N LEU A 700 -6.27 -5.53 -30.90
CA LEU A 700 -7.35 -5.96 -31.81
C LEU A 700 -6.84 -6.11 -33.25
N LYS A 701 -5.98 -5.21 -33.71
CA LYS A 701 -5.29 -5.34 -35.01
C LYS A 701 -4.49 -6.63 -35.12
N ARG A 702 -3.83 -7.05 -34.05
CA ARG A 702 -3.05 -8.29 -34.03
C ARG A 702 -3.93 -9.55 -34.01
N ILE A 703 -5.07 -9.47 -33.31
CA ILE A 703 -6.04 -10.58 -33.21
C ILE A 703 -6.79 -10.77 -34.53
N ASP A 704 -7.25 -9.68 -35.15
CA ASP A 704 -8.05 -9.71 -36.38
C ASP A 704 -7.60 -8.56 -37.32
N PRO A 705 -6.49 -8.74 -38.07
CA PRO A 705 -5.95 -7.70 -38.94
C PRO A 705 -6.91 -7.26 -40.07
N GLN A 706 -7.68 -8.19 -40.65
CA GLN A 706 -8.62 -7.87 -41.73
C GLN A 706 -9.76 -6.99 -41.25
N TRP A 707 -10.31 -7.32 -40.08
CA TRP A 707 -11.32 -6.48 -39.48
C TRP A 707 -10.81 -5.10 -39.15
N TYR A 708 -9.56 -5.00 -38.63
CA TYR A 708 -8.97 -3.73 -38.23
C TYR A 708 -8.80 -2.77 -39.43
N GLU A 709 -8.32 -3.24 -40.57
CA GLU A 709 -8.22 -2.43 -41.79
C GLU A 709 -9.60 -1.90 -42.22
N THR A 710 -10.64 -2.75 -42.18
CA THR A 710 -12.01 -2.34 -42.48
C THR A 710 -12.51 -1.26 -41.50
N ALA A 711 -12.20 -1.41 -40.22
CA ALA A 711 -12.57 -0.48 -39.17
C ALA A 711 -11.88 0.89 -39.33
N ILE A 712 -10.64 0.89 -39.73
CA ILE A 712 -9.88 2.12 -40.04
C ILE A 712 -10.42 2.82 -41.28
N ASP A 713 -10.75 2.08 -42.35
CA ASP A 713 -11.39 2.64 -43.55
C ASP A 713 -12.74 3.27 -43.21
N GLU A 714 -13.56 2.63 -42.37
CA GLU A 714 -14.82 3.17 -41.87
C GLU A 714 -14.61 4.47 -41.08
N LYS A 715 -13.58 4.51 -40.22
CA LYS A 715 -13.21 5.71 -39.45
C LYS A 715 -12.78 6.84 -40.36
N TYR A 716 -11.97 6.57 -41.39
CA TYR A 716 -11.56 7.58 -42.37
C TYR A 716 -12.75 8.08 -43.21
N ALA A 717 -13.62 7.18 -43.68
CA ALA A 717 -14.80 7.53 -44.41
C ALA A 717 -15.76 8.43 -43.57
N PHE A 718 -15.90 8.16 -42.29
CA PHE A 718 -16.69 8.98 -41.37
C PHE A 718 -16.10 10.40 -41.24
N VAL A 719 -14.77 10.53 -40.96
CA VAL A 719 -14.14 11.85 -40.79
C VAL A 719 -14.27 12.73 -42.05
N ASN A 720 -14.19 12.14 -43.23
CA ASN A 720 -14.30 12.84 -44.49
C ASN A 720 -15.75 12.95 -45.01
N GLY A 721 -16.70 12.34 -44.30
CA GLY A 721 -18.11 12.33 -44.68
C GLY A 721 -18.95 13.44 -44.07
N PRO A 722 -20.22 13.59 -44.54
CA PRO A 722 -21.14 14.57 -43.99
C PRO A 722 -21.54 14.27 -42.53
N ASP A 723 -21.48 13.02 -42.11
CA ASP A 723 -21.92 12.59 -40.76
C ASP A 723 -21.04 13.16 -39.65
N PHE A 724 -19.74 13.28 -39.90
CA PHE A 724 -18.84 13.93 -38.94
C PHE A 724 -19.23 15.39 -38.70
N LYS A 725 -19.48 16.11 -39.79
CA LYS A 725 -19.90 17.52 -39.74
C LYS A 725 -21.25 17.67 -39.05
N ASN A 726 -22.20 16.80 -39.35
CA ASN A 726 -23.54 16.82 -38.74
C ASN A 726 -23.44 16.60 -37.23
N ARG A 727 -22.70 15.59 -36.77
CA ARG A 727 -22.47 15.33 -35.34
C ARG A 727 -21.69 16.45 -34.65
N LEU A 728 -20.76 17.09 -35.34
CA LEU A 728 -20.05 18.25 -34.82
C LEU A 728 -20.99 19.46 -34.64
N ASP A 729 -21.88 19.71 -35.62
CA ASP A 729 -22.89 20.76 -35.52
C ASP A 729 -23.87 20.48 -34.37
N GLU A 730 -24.29 19.23 -34.15
CA GLU A 730 -25.10 18.84 -32.98
C GLU A 730 -24.37 19.12 -31.67
N LYS A 731 -23.03 18.85 -31.58
CA LYS A 731 -22.24 19.19 -30.40
C LYS A 731 -22.13 20.70 -30.18
N PHE A 732 -21.98 21.50 -31.23
CA PHE A 732 -22.04 22.98 -31.12
C PHE A 732 -23.36 23.46 -30.55
N GLN A 733 -24.49 22.86 -30.97
CA GLN A 733 -25.80 23.19 -30.44
C GLN A 733 -25.94 22.77 -28.97
N LEU A 734 -25.54 21.53 -28.64
CA LEU A 734 -25.62 20.97 -27.28
C LEU A 734 -24.82 21.79 -26.27
N HIS A 735 -23.65 22.26 -26.66
CA HIS A 735 -22.74 23.06 -25.81
C HIS A 735 -23.00 24.57 -25.96
N GLN A 736 -24.03 24.99 -26.73
CA GLN A 736 -24.38 26.39 -26.95
C GLN A 736 -23.19 27.23 -27.46
N VAL A 737 -22.34 26.66 -28.32
CA VAL A 737 -21.17 27.35 -28.87
C VAL A 737 -21.60 28.39 -29.88
N PRO A 738 -21.34 29.70 -29.64
CA PRO A 738 -21.72 30.75 -30.57
C PRO A 738 -20.93 30.63 -31.88
N PRO A 739 -21.48 31.11 -33.03
CA PRO A 739 -20.85 30.92 -34.34
C PRO A 739 -19.41 31.40 -34.43
N GLU A 740 -19.07 32.50 -33.77
CA GLU A 740 -17.72 33.08 -33.74
C GLU A 740 -16.69 32.26 -32.96
N ALA A 741 -17.11 31.38 -32.06
CA ALA A 741 -16.23 30.53 -31.26
C ALA A 741 -16.14 29.07 -31.80
N ARG A 742 -16.83 28.75 -32.90
CA ARG A 742 -16.89 27.39 -33.43
C ARG A 742 -15.56 26.88 -33.97
N ASP A 743 -14.76 27.77 -34.58
CA ASP A 743 -13.45 27.40 -35.10
C ASP A 743 -12.50 26.96 -33.97
N ASP A 744 -12.49 27.68 -32.84
CA ASP A 744 -11.68 27.33 -31.64
C ASP A 744 -12.20 26.05 -30.98
N ALA A 745 -13.53 25.88 -30.92
CA ALA A 745 -14.15 24.70 -30.32
C ALA A 745 -14.09 23.44 -31.21
N SER A 746 -13.91 23.59 -32.53
CA SER A 746 -13.93 22.49 -33.52
C SER A 746 -12.94 21.41 -33.21
N HIS A 747 -11.72 21.76 -32.79
CA HIS A 747 -10.67 20.80 -32.47
C HIS A 747 -11.06 19.93 -31.27
N THR A 748 -11.59 20.53 -30.19
CA THR A 748 -11.97 19.81 -28.97
C THR A 748 -13.23 18.97 -29.19
N LEU A 749 -14.27 19.53 -29.76
CA LEU A 749 -15.53 18.83 -30.02
C LEU A 749 -15.37 17.79 -31.12
N GLY A 750 -14.52 18.04 -32.12
CA GLY A 750 -14.19 17.06 -33.16
C GLY A 750 -13.51 15.83 -32.61
N LYS A 751 -12.63 15.96 -31.61
CA LYS A 751 -12.05 14.81 -30.90
C LYS A 751 -13.12 13.99 -30.18
N ILE A 752 -14.10 14.64 -29.57
CA ILE A 752 -15.23 13.95 -28.89
C ILE A 752 -16.06 13.16 -29.91
N VAL A 753 -16.43 13.77 -31.02
CA VAL A 753 -17.21 13.10 -32.11
C VAL A 753 -16.44 11.92 -32.68
N LEU A 754 -15.14 12.06 -32.86
CA LEU A 754 -14.28 10.98 -33.36
C LEU A 754 -14.13 9.85 -32.33
N ALA A 755 -14.02 10.15 -31.04
CA ALA A 755 -13.99 9.15 -29.97
C ALA A 755 -15.29 8.37 -29.86
N GLU A 756 -16.44 9.03 -30.01
CA GLU A 756 -17.77 8.39 -30.05
C GLU A 756 -17.87 7.42 -31.23
N LYS A 757 -17.44 7.83 -32.43
CA LYS A 757 -17.44 6.93 -33.60
C LYS A 757 -16.46 5.79 -33.47
N THR A 758 -15.27 6.04 -32.93
CA THR A 758 -14.27 5.00 -32.64
C THR A 758 -14.85 3.97 -31.69
N GLN A 759 -15.50 4.41 -30.60
CA GLN A 759 -16.16 3.52 -29.67
C GLN A 759 -17.26 2.68 -30.35
N GLU A 760 -18.10 3.26 -31.24
CA GLU A 760 -19.12 2.52 -31.99
C GLU A 760 -18.51 1.37 -32.82
N ILE A 761 -17.41 1.65 -33.53
CA ILE A 761 -16.72 0.68 -34.39
C ILE A 761 -16.08 -0.44 -33.55
N PHE A 762 -15.31 -0.07 -32.55
CA PHE A 762 -14.49 -1.00 -31.80
C PHE A 762 -15.25 -1.81 -30.74
N ALA A 763 -16.36 -1.29 -30.18
CA ALA A 763 -17.18 -1.98 -29.19
C ALA A 763 -17.74 -3.31 -29.71
N SER A 764 -18.17 -3.34 -30.97
CA SER A 764 -18.69 -4.56 -31.59
C SER A 764 -17.64 -5.68 -31.61
N GLN A 765 -16.40 -5.36 -32.00
CA GLN A 765 -15.32 -6.35 -32.08
C GLN A 765 -14.82 -6.77 -30.71
N THR A 766 -14.69 -5.82 -29.76
CA THR A 766 -14.34 -6.11 -28.37
C THR A 766 -15.30 -7.13 -27.76
N ARG A 767 -16.61 -6.90 -27.90
CA ARG A 767 -17.63 -7.83 -27.40
C ARG A 767 -17.60 -9.17 -28.12
N LYS A 768 -17.38 -9.20 -29.45
CA LYS A 768 -17.28 -10.42 -30.23
C LYS A 768 -16.11 -11.32 -29.77
N ILE A 769 -14.94 -10.72 -29.56
CA ILE A 769 -13.74 -11.44 -29.11
C ILE A 769 -13.93 -11.98 -27.69
N LEU A 770 -14.48 -11.18 -26.79
CA LEU A 770 -14.73 -11.61 -25.42
C LEU A 770 -15.86 -12.67 -25.35
N ALA A 771 -16.90 -12.55 -26.16
CA ALA A 771 -17.96 -13.56 -26.25
C ALA A 771 -17.43 -14.90 -26.75
N ALA A 772 -16.57 -14.89 -27.77
CA ALA A 772 -15.97 -16.11 -28.32
C ALA A 772 -15.12 -16.89 -27.29
N LYS A 773 -14.71 -16.26 -26.20
CA LYS A 773 -13.95 -16.87 -25.11
C LYS A 773 -14.77 -16.99 -23.81
N GLU A 774 -16.09 -16.79 -23.87
CA GLU A 774 -17.00 -16.81 -22.69
C GLU A 774 -16.59 -15.81 -21.59
N ARG A 775 -15.99 -14.67 -21.97
CA ARG A 775 -15.36 -13.68 -21.07
C ARG A 775 -16.04 -12.31 -21.11
N LEU A 776 -17.28 -12.20 -21.53
CA LEU A 776 -18.04 -10.94 -21.53
C LEU A 776 -18.14 -10.31 -20.14
N SER A 777 -18.13 -11.12 -19.08
CA SER A 777 -18.13 -10.64 -17.69
C SER A 777 -16.93 -9.77 -17.33
N LEU A 778 -15.84 -9.81 -18.12
CA LEU A 778 -14.70 -8.91 -17.94
C LEU A 778 -15.04 -7.44 -18.20
N LEU A 779 -16.11 -7.14 -18.94
CA LEU A 779 -16.61 -5.78 -19.17
C LEU A 779 -17.65 -5.33 -18.13
N GLU A 780 -18.14 -6.24 -17.30
CA GLU A 780 -19.12 -5.89 -16.27
C GLU A 780 -18.55 -4.94 -15.22
N PRO A 781 -19.40 -4.13 -14.57
CA PRO A 781 -19.00 -3.27 -13.48
C PRO A 781 -18.32 -4.06 -12.35
N VAL A 782 -17.10 -3.67 -12.01
CA VAL A 782 -16.33 -4.27 -10.90
C VAL A 782 -16.84 -3.75 -9.56
N TRP A 783 -17.25 -2.50 -9.55
CA TRP A 783 -17.69 -1.80 -8.35
C TRP A 783 -19.22 -1.82 -8.31
N THR A 784 -19.81 -2.73 -7.56
CA THR A 784 -21.24 -2.67 -7.21
C THR A 784 -21.41 -1.82 -5.95
N GLU A 785 -22.60 -1.28 -5.70
CA GLU A 785 -22.89 -0.55 -4.45
C GLU A 785 -22.57 -1.38 -3.20
N GLN A 786 -22.63 -2.70 -3.31
CA GLN A 786 -22.27 -3.66 -2.26
C GLN A 786 -20.76 -3.94 -2.17
N LYS A 787 -19.96 -3.57 -3.17
CA LYS A 787 -18.50 -3.76 -3.24
C LYS A 787 -17.73 -2.47 -3.00
N GLN A 788 -18.22 -1.56 -2.17
CA GLN A 788 -17.38 -0.44 -1.74
C GLN A 788 -16.40 -0.95 -0.69
N PRO A 789 -15.10 -1.11 -0.96
CA PRO A 789 -14.13 -1.33 0.08
C PRO A 789 -14.15 -0.09 0.98
N ILE A 790 -14.10 -0.32 2.28
CA ILE A 790 -13.85 0.74 3.24
C ILE A 790 -12.47 1.28 2.92
N LEU A 791 -12.37 2.59 2.79
CA LEU A 791 -11.09 3.27 2.68
C LEU A 791 -10.24 2.92 3.89
N GLN A 792 -9.41 1.89 3.76
CA GLN A 792 -8.21 1.84 4.57
C GLN A 792 -7.28 2.92 4.01
N VAL A 793 -7.50 4.17 4.42
CA VAL A 793 -6.48 5.20 4.27
C VAL A 793 -5.27 4.65 4.97
N LYS A 794 -4.27 4.26 4.22
CA LYS A 794 -3.09 3.62 4.81
C LYS A 794 -2.45 4.58 5.77
N ASN A 795 -2.44 4.19 7.03
CA ASN A 795 -1.73 4.82 8.13
C ASN A 795 -0.28 5.19 7.80
N ARG A 796 0.35 4.46 6.86
CA ARG A 796 1.71 4.70 6.45
C ARG A 796 1.99 6.11 5.97
N GLN A 797 1.06 6.77 5.31
CA GLN A 797 1.37 8.06 4.69
C GLN A 797 0.86 9.25 5.49
N LEU A 798 -0.23 9.07 6.24
CA LEU A 798 -0.61 10.08 7.24
C LEU A 798 0.33 10.03 8.46
N ALA A 799 0.82 8.85 8.84
CA ALA A 799 1.93 8.73 9.79
C ALA A 799 3.25 9.29 9.21
N ASN A 800 3.51 9.12 7.91
CA ASN A 800 4.66 9.71 7.23
C ASN A 800 4.49 11.22 7.00
N SER A 801 3.27 11.72 6.82
CA SER A 801 3.01 13.15 6.85
C SER A 801 3.07 13.72 8.27
N ALA A 802 2.99 12.87 9.29
CA ALA A 802 3.29 13.22 10.67
C ALA A 802 4.79 13.13 10.99
N GLY A 803 5.63 12.66 10.11
CA GLY A 803 7.08 12.55 10.25
C GLY A 803 7.89 13.65 9.54
N ASP A 804 7.23 14.63 8.91
CA ASP A 804 7.90 15.76 8.23
C ASP A 804 7.64 17.11 8.90
#